data_7b80ab5dded19c405e9a1ee73d05d4b4
#
_entry.id   7b80ab5dded19c405e9a1ee73d05d4b4
#
_cell.length_a   1.000
_cell.length_b   1.000
_cell.length_c   1.000
_cell.angle_alpha   90.00
_cell.angle_beta   90.00
_cell.angle_gamma   90.00
#
_symmetry.space_group_name_H-M   'P 1'
#
loop_
_entity.id
_entity.type
_entity.pdbx_description
1 polymer ?
#
loop_
_entity_poly.entity_id
_entity_poly.type
_entity_poly.pdbx_seq_one_letter_code
_entity_poly.pdbx_strand_id
1 'polypeptide(L)'
;MNLIAAVSLLICSVRGFQQNPPIASTRRLILQTSSHPRILTQQTSLFSSTQTNDSKPKNKRRGNKQFNNKKKRKREVGVGKELKNPDEVITWRCFGITVYPDDLGPSLNIDKRKEKRDGSNVPSERSYLTPPVISSLLSRLRIKSEEATDGLPSILQDARVVRRSLDARRRKGSDPKYTYVIDIDLTRQAARNLGLAPQSGKMEILDDKKLKGQDDDIANNAEDSQAKPRIVIVGAGPAGLFCALSLASSGLCTPILLERGQPVETRGKSIGALIHRRCVDPESNFSFGEGGAGTWSDGKLTTRIGRNSGSVRYVLETLVKYGAPERILVEGAPHLGTDNLVRLLRNMREDLRELGGEIHFGTKATKYLIEDGKIRGVEAECVEVNERTKSKLIDSDAREHESFKTFYGDAVVLATGHSARDVYEELHKAGVELEPKGFAVGFRIEHPQRLINEIQYGNDWGGRVFTKRPSTDTVNTEHFEKLSEGTAESHQGTLPVASYRLATDKAFDGEQNRGAYSFCMCPGGQIVPSSTEEGELCINGMSFSNRDSLWANSALVVTVSQDDPILDKYRSHGCLAGLEFQRDIERKAYELGGMNMTVPVQRLTDYVNGEVSSSIPASSYRLGAISAPLHEIYPKPLYNALSYAITEHFEKQMPGFLIEDALLHGVETRTSSPLRLVRNRTTLQAGGVDNLYPTGEGAGFAGGIVSAAVDGLVVANAIKAKFLTGDGDGDGNAFKSSKSIGFDY
;
A
#
# COMPACT_ATOMS: atom_id res chain seq x y z
N MET A 1 -16.16 -13.31 -19.39
CA MET A 1 -16.99 -12.11 -19.61
C MET A 1 -18.09 -11.91 -18.57
N ASN A 2 -18.42 -12.92 -17.77
CA ASN A 2 -19.63 -12.86 -16.90
C ASN A 2 -19.36 -12.50 -15.43
N LEU A 3 -18.13 -12.49 -14.95
CA LEU A 3 -17.86 -12.20 -13.52
C LEU A 3 -17.68 -10.71 -13.26
N ILE A 4 -17.07 -9.97 -14.18
CA ILE A 4 -16.94 -8.50 -14.11
C ILE A 4 -18.31 -7.84 -14.33
N ALA A 5 -19.12 -8.42 -15.24
CA ALA A 5 -20.51 -8.03 -15.42
C ALA A 5 -21.37 -8.38 -14.18
N ALA A 6 -21.12 -9.50 -13.50
CA ALA A 6 -21.85 -9.89 -12.30
C ALA A 6 -21.54 -8.96 -11.12
N VAL A 7 -20.30 -8.53 -10.92
CA VAL A 7 -19.96 -7.56 -9.89
C VAL A 7 -20.48 -6.15 -10.25
N SER A 8 -20.48 -5.77 -11.52
CA SER A 8 -21.08 -4.51 -11.97
C SER A 8 -22.61 -4.58 -12.05
N LEU A 9 -23.22 -5.72 -12.42
CA LEU A 9 -24.66 -5.94 -12.43
C LEU A 9 -25.24 -6.19 -11.03
N LEU A 10 -24.49 -6.81 -10.10
CA LEU A 10 -24.86 -6.85 -8.69
C LEU A 10 -24.89 -5.44 -8.05
N ILE A 11 -24.21 -4.50 -8.66
CA ILE A 11 -24.18 -3.09 -8.26
C ILE A 11 -25.38 -2.30 -8.83
N CYS A 12 -25.99 -2.76 -9.94
CA CYS A 12 -27.03 -2.01 -10.66
C CYS A 12 -28.47 -2.51 -10.48
N SER A 13 -28.75 -3.65 -9.80
CA SER A 13 -30.09 -4.26 -9.79
C SER A 13 -30.82 -4.25 -8.46
N VAL A 14 -30.85 -3.12 -7.73
CA VAL A 14 -31.80 -2.95 -6.64
C VAL A 14 -32.62 -1.68 -6.88
N ARG A 15 -33.57 -1.75 -7.80
CA ARG A 15 -34.76 -0.90 -7.82
C ARG A 15 -35.97 -1.74 -7.44
N GLY A 16 -36.67 -1.29 -6.40
CA GLY A 16 -38.04 -1.67 -6.12
C GLY A 16 -38.25 -2.40 -4.80
N PHE A 17 -38.57 -1.65 -3.82
CA PHE A 17 -39.68 -1.86 -2.88
C PHE A 17 -39.44 -0.99 -1.64
N GLN A 18 -40.04 0.20 -1.66
CA GLN A 18 -40.38 0.92 -0.44
C GLN A 18 -41.90 1.01 -0.40
N GLN A 19 -42.49 0.32 0.57
CA GLN A 19 -43.81 0.65 1.09
C GLN A 19 -43.66 1.07 2.55
N ASN A 20 -44.04 2.30 2.81
CA ASN A 20 -44.17 2.86 4.15
C ASN A 20 -45.47 2.35 4.82
N PRO A 21 -45.49 2.06 6.11
CA PRO A 21 -46.69 2.08 6.90
C PRO A 21 -46.84 3.39 7.70
N PRO A 22 -48.07 3.72 8.17
CA PRO A 22 -48.51 5.07 8.39
C PRO A 22 -48.26 5.59 9.81
N ILE A 23 -48.23 6.92 9.86
CA ILE A 23 -48.12 7.80 11.02
C ILE A 23 -49.31 7.62 11.96
N ALA A 24 -49.08 7.42 13.24
CA ALA A 24 -50.05 7.64 14.30
C ALA A 24 -49.54 8.73 15.25
N SER A 25 -50.35 9.76 15.32
CA SER A 25 -50.25 10.94 16.19
C SER A 25 -50.43 10.60 17.66
N THR A 26 -49.71 11.26 18.59
CA THR A 26 -50.33 11.85 19.79
C THR A 26 -49.40 12.75 20.62
N ARG A 27 -49.81 14.00 20.67
CA ARG A 27 -49.89 14.98 21.79
C ARG A 27 -48.66 15.34 22.64
N ARG A 28 -48.35 16.62 22.47
CA ARG A 28 -47.89 17.65 23.42
C ARG A 28 -48.03 17.36 24.92
N LEU A 29 -46.99 17.72 25.65
CA LEU A 29 -47.13 18.46 26.91
C LEU A 29 -46.03 19.50 27.04
N ILE A 30 -46.47 20.73 27.33
CA ILE A 30 -45.70 21.95 27.60
C ILE A 30 -45.53 22.04 29.12
N LEU A 31 -44.37 22.53 29.56
CA LEU A 31 -44.15 23.38 30.75
C LEU A 31 -42.68 23.80 30.74
N GLN A 32 -42.33 25.00 30.36
CA GLN A 32 -42.22 26.27 31.11
C GLN A 32 -41.38 26.17 32.38
N THR A 33 -40.37 26.92 32.37
CA THR A 33 -39.80 28.13 33.01
C THR A 33 -38.65 27.74 33.91
N SER A 34 -37.61 28.44 34.14
CA SER A 34 -37.16 29.83 34.08
C SER A 34 -35.78 29.94 34.68
N SER A 35 -35.04 30.84 34.18
CA SER A 35 -34.29 31.93 34.80
C SER A 35 -32.81 31.74 35.07
N HIS A 36 -32.09 32.62 34.39
CA HIS A 36 -30.71 33.09 34.71
C HIS A 36 -30.63 33.74 36.09
N PRO A 37 -29.41 33.88 36.69
CA PRO A 37 -28.72 35.14 36.43
C PRO A 37 -27.19 35.05 36.18
N ARG A 38 -26.74 36.06 35.44
CA ARG A 38 -25.37 36.54 35.34
C ARG A 38 -24.84 37.02 36.69
N ILE A 39 -23.56 36.81 36.97
CA ILE A 39 -22.75 37.76 37.77
C ILE A 39 -21.40 37.94 37.07
N LEU A 40 -21.11 39.21 36.93
CA LEU A 40 -19.93 39.90 36.41
C LEU A 40 -18.78 39.93 37.39
N THR A 41 -17.56 40.05 36.82
CA THR A 41 -16.43 40.95 37.14
C THR A 41 -15.54 40.71 38.37
N GLN A 42 -14.33 40.81 38.13
CA GLN A 42 -13.22 41.74 38.36
C GLN A 42 -11.98 41.06 38.96
N GLN A 43 -10.89 41.14 38.21
CA GLN A 43 -9.67 41.97 38.44
C GLN A 43 -9.03 41.89 39.82
N THR A 44 -7.76 41.52 39.83
CA THR A 44 -6.56 42.30 40.34
C THR A 44 -5.36 41.35 40.28
N SER A 45 -4.36 41.57 39.52
CA SER A 45 -3.10 42.33 39.55
C SER A 45 -2.32 42.34 40.87
N LEU A 46 -1.00 42.15 40.67
CA LEU A 46 0.16 42.66 41.48
C LEU A 46 0.96 41.56 42.20
N PHE A 47 2.19 41.44 41.98
CA PHE A 47 3.48 42.05 42.31
C PHE A 47 4.58 41.06 41.88
N SER A 48 5.50 41.45 41.10
CA SER A 48 6.75 42.25 41.14
C SER A 48 7.96 41.48 41.63
N SER A 49 8.88 41.37 40.73
CA SER A 49 10.30 41.75 40.73
C SER A 49 11.23 41.14 41.77
N THR A 50 12.30 40.56 41.32
CA THR A 50 13.64 41.03 41.67
C THR A 50 14.65 40.66 40.57
N GLN A 51 15.31 41.72 40.11
CA GLN A 51 16.52 41.70 39.31
C GLN A 51 17.72 41.30 40.18
N THR A 52 18.69 40.59 39.61
CA THR A 52 20.09 40.92 39.86
C THR A 52 20.88 40.76 38.56
N ASN A 53 21.48 41.87 38.20
CA ASN A 53 22.56 42.03 37.24
C ASN A 53 23.81 41.29 37.71
N ASP A 54 24.59 40.77 36.74
CA ASP A 54 25.99 41.15 36.67
C ASP A 54 26.64 40.79 35.32
N SER A 55 27.00 41.85 34.67
CA SER A 55 28.26 42.24 34.02
C SER A 55 28.96 41.29 33.03
N LYS A 56 29.00 41.81 31.80
CA LYS A 56 30.02 41.54 30.77
C LYS A 56 31.44 41.95 31.19
N PRO A 57 32.49 41.38 30.53
CA PRO A 57 33.17 42.29 29.62
C PRO A 57 33.51 41.73 28.23
N LYS A 58 33.44 42.64 27.29
CA LYS A 58 33.95 42.57 25.94
C LYS A 58 35.48 42.42 25.92
N ASN A 59 35.98 41.56 25.02
CA ASN A 59 37.33 41.79 24.48
C ASN A 59 37.35 41.56 22.97
N LYS A 60 37.51 42.65 22.25
CA LYS A 60 37.88 42.68 20.82
C LYS A 60 39.34 42.24 20.69
N ARG A 61 39.59 41.26 19.83
CA ARG A 61 40.88 41.17 19.15
C ARG A 61 40.63 40.97 17.65
N ARG A 62 40.93 42.02 16.89
CA ARG A 62 41.20 41.98 15.43
C ARG A 62 42.41 41.10 15.22
N GLY A 63 42.25 40.06 14.42
CA GLY A 63 43.36 39.28 13.88
C GLY A 63 43.23 39.24 12.37
N ASN A 64 44.02 40.01 11.67
CA ASN A 64 44.30 39.92 10.25
C ASN A 64 44.63 38.47 9.90
N LYS A 65 43.86 37.83 9.01
CA LYS A 65 44.30 36.65 8.31
C LYS A 65 44.41 37.00 6.84
N GLN A 66 45.62 37.04 6.40
CA GLN A 66 46.12 37.10 5.04
C GLN A 66 45.39 36.11 4.11
N PHE A 67 44.95 36.62 2.98
CA PHE A 67 44.56 35.84 1.84
C PHE A 67 45.76 35.03 1.34
N ASN A 68 45.79 33.76 1.63
CA ASN A 68 46.70 32.83 0.98
C ASN A 68 45.98 32.30 -0.27
N ASN A 69 46.34 32.88 -1.40
CA ASN A 69 46.08 32.39 -2.74
C ASN A 69 46.75 31.02 -2.94
N LYS A 70 46.08 29.93 -2.57
CA LYS A 70 46.50 28.60 -3.04
C LYS A 70 46.06 28.42 -4.48
N LYS A 71 47.04 28.62 -5.38
CA LYS A 71 46.98 28.17 -6.78
C LYS A 71 46.35 26.78 -6.82
N LYS A 72 45.19 26.62 -7.48
CA LYS A 72 44.65 25.33 -7.93
C LYS A 72 45.68 24.72 -8.87
N ARG A 73 46.49 23.81 -8.35
CA ARG A 73 47.26 22.87 -9.20
C ARG A 73 46.21 22.06 -9.98
N LYS A 74 46.16 22.29 -11.30
CA LYS A 74 45.60 21.32 -12.24
C LYS A 74 46.35 20.01 -11.97
N ARG A 75 45.65 19.03 -11.40
CA ARG A 75 46.09 17.65 -11.48
C ARG A 75 45.94 17.26 -12.95
N GLU A 76 47.03 17.24 -13.67
CA GLU A 76 47.16 16.45 -14.88
C GLU A 76 46.89 14.99 -14.47
N VAL A 77 45.76 14.47 -14.89
CA VAL A 77 45.43 13.04 -14.77
C VAL A 77 46.31 12.36 -15.78
N GLY A 78 47.26 11.59 -15.30
CA GLY A 78 48.23 10.84 -16.08
C GLY A 78 47.55 10.01 -17.18
N VAL A 79 48.07 10.22 -18.37
CA VAL A 79 47.88 9.38 -19.55
C VAL A 79 48.48 8.01 -19.22
N GLY A 80 47.62 7.00 -18.98
CA GLY A 80 48.02 5.64 -18.66
C GLY A 80 46.89 4.79 -18.17
N LYS A 81 45.69 4.83 -18.83
CA LYS A 81 44.66 3.82 -18.69
C LYS A 81 44.33 3.26 -20.05
N GLU A 82 44.38 1.93 -20.15
CA GLU A 82 43.98 1.10 -21.27
C GLU A 82 42.83 1.72 -22.04
N LEU A 83 42.96 1.85 -23.35
CA LEU A 83 41.94 2.31 -24.27
C LEU A 83 40.76 1.35 -24.15
N LYS A 84 39.78 1.70 -23.31
CA LYS A 84 38.48 0.98 -23.27
C LYS A 84 37.90 1.03 -24.68
N ASN A 85 37.41 -0.12 -25.15
CA ASN A 85 36.88 -0.32 -26.50
C ASN A 85 35.93 0.83 -26.90
N PRO A 86 36.20 1.57 -28.00
CA PRO A 86 35.34 2.68 -28.44
C PRO A 86 33.93 2.23 -28.83
N ASP A 87 33.77 0.99 -29.26
CA ASP A 87 32.51 0.39 -29.69
C ASP A 87 31.72 -0.22 -28.51
N GLU A 88 32.29 -0.23 -27.30
CA GLU A 88 31.60 -0.68 -26.10
C GLU A 88 30.35 0.18 -25.85
N VAL A 89 29.20 -0.49 -25.86
CA VAL A 89 27.92 0.15 -25.53
C VAL A 89 27.80 0.35 -24.02
N ILE A 90 27.45 1.55 -23.62
CA ILE A 90 27.23 1.91 -22.22
C ILE A 90 25.87 2.57 -22.06
N THR A 91 25.17 2.23 -21.00
CA THR A 91 23.86 2.81 -20.68
C THR A 91 24.02 4.10 -19.89
N TRP A 92 23.43 5.16 -20.42
CA TRP A 92 23.35 6.48 -19.79
C TRP A 92 21.94 6.70 -19.22
N ARG A 93 21.83 6.94 -17.94
CA ARG A 93 20.58 7.31 -17.29
C ARG A 93 20.44 8.81 -17.17
N CYS A 94 19.42 9.38 -17.83
CA CYS A 94 19.12 10.80 -17.86
C CYS A 94 17.96 11.12 -16.91
N PHE A 95 18.16 12.06 -15.98
CA PHE A 95 17.17 12.46 -14.98
C PHE A 95 16.58 13.84 -15.29
N GLY A 96 15.36 14.08 -14.76
CA GLY A 96 14.72 15.39 -14.76
C GLY A 96 14.36 15.91 -16.14
N ILE A 97 14.03 15.01 -17.07
CA ILE A 97 13.39 15.37 -18.35
C ILE A 97 11.96 15.79 -18.01
N THR A 98 11.61 17.03 -18.28
CA THR A 98 10.35 17.64 -17.83
C THR A 98 9.48 17.99 -19.03
N VAL A 99 8.17 17.65 -18.92
CA VAL A 99 7.16 17.95 -19.93
C VAL A 99 5.87 18.37 -19.23
N TYR A 100 5.18 19.38 -19.74
CA TYR A 100 3.91 19.82 -19.18
C TYR A 100 2.74 19.01 -19.75
N PRO A 101 1.64 18.84 -19.00
CA PRO A 101 0.49 18.06 -19.46
C PRO A 101 -0.10 18.58 -20.79
N ASP A 102 -0.14 19.89 -20.99
CA ASP A 102 -0.68 20.49 -22.22
C ASP A 102 0.15 20.16 -23.46
N ASP A 103 1.47 19.98 -23.31
CA ASP A 103 2.36 19.58 -24.41
C ASP A 103 2.12 18.14 -24.85
N LEU A 104 1.63 17.30 -23.95
CA LEU A 104 1.46 15.86 -24.19
C LEU A 104 0.18 15.52 -24.98
N GLY A 105 -0.79 16.44 -25.02
CA GLY A 105 -2.05 16.24 -25.71
C GLY A 105 -2.94 15.11 -25.14
N PRO A 106 -4.12 14.86 -25.71
CA PRO A 106 -5.06 13.84 -25.23
C PRO A 106 -4.58 12.39 -25.43
N SER A 107 -3.54 12.17 -26.22
CA SER A 107 -2.98 10.83 -26.51
C SER A 107 -2.28 10.16 -25.33
N LEU A 108 -2.09 10.84 -24.20
CA LEU A 108 -1.54 10.23 -22.96
C LEU A 108 -2.51 9.32 -22.21
N ASN A 109 -3.78 9.40 -22.49
CA ASN A 109 -4.68 8.30 -22.22
C ASN A 109 -4.42 7.22 -23.28
N ILE A 110 -3.27 6.54 -23.16
CA ILE A 110 -3.01 5.31 -23.91
C ILE A 110 -4.25 4.48 -23.72
N ASP A 111 -5.04 4.42 -24.79
CA ASP A 111 -6.39 3.92 -24.77
C ASP A 111 -6.33 2.48 -24.28
N LYS A 112 -6.76 2.24 -23.03
CA LYS A 112 -6.86 0.92 -22.41
C LYS A 112 -7.60 -0.09 -23.31
N ARG A 113 -8.27 0.41 -24.37
CA ARG A 113 -8.97 -0.37 -25.40
C ARG A 113 -8.10 -0.68 -26.62
N LYS A 114 -7.07 0.13 -26.94
CA LYS A 114 -6.15 -0.13 -28.05
C LYS A 114 -5.08 -1.16 -27.70
N GLU A 115 -4.58 -1.22 -26.46
CA GLU A 115 -3.66 -2.28 -26.01
C GLU A 115 -4.20 -3.70 -26.23
N LYS A 116 -5.54 -3.84 -26.33
CA LYS A 116 -6.19 -5.15 -26.59
C LYS A 116 -6.43 -5.48 -28.07
N ARG A 117 -6.26 -4.52 -29.00
CA ARG A 117 -6.70 -4.72 -30.40
C ARG A 117 -5.56 -4.85 -31.40
N ASP A 118 -4.43 -4.27 -31.16
CA ASP A 118 -3.40 -4.11 -32.19
C ASP A 118 -2.21 -5.03 -31.94
N GLY A 119 -2.13 -6.11 -31.45
CA GLY A 119 -1.03 -7.10 -31.50
C GLY A 119 0.40 -6.55 -31.77
N SER A 120 0.59 -5.24 -31.68
CA SER A 120 1.87 -4.58 -31.90
C SER A 120 2.74 -4.73 -30.65
N ASN A 121 3.75 -5.59 -30.75
CA ASN A 121 4.81 -5.80 -29.77
C ASN A 121 5.74 -4.58 -29.60
N VAL A 122 5.21 -3.36 -29.46
CA VAL A 122 6.06 -2.22 -29.10
C VAL A 122 6.16 -2.19 -27.59
N PRO A 123 7.37 -2.34 -27.00
CA PRO A 123 7.55 -2.27 -25.55
C PRO A 123 6.96 -0.97 -25.01
N SER A 124 6.13 -1.03 -23.97
CA SER A 124 5.45 0.13 -23.38
C SER A 124 6.43 1.22 -22.90
N GLU A 125 7.67 0.85 -22.60
CA GLU A 125 8.75 1.77 -22.23
C GLU A 125 9.08 2.77 -23.34
N ARG A 126 8.87 2.38 -24.62
CA ARG A 126 9.05 3.25 -25.79
C ARG A 126 7.80 4.06 -26.13
N SER A 127 6.62 3.60 -25.79
CA SER A 127 5.37 4.31 -26.08
C SER A 127 5.27 5.66 -25.34
N TYR A 128 6.06 5.85 -24.30
CA TYR A 128 6.16 7.11 -23.56
C TYR A 128 7.19 8.10 -24.14
N LEU A 129 7.93 7.73 -25.18
CA LEU A 129 8.83 8.65 -25.91
C LEU A 129 8.04 9.47 -26.93
N THR A 130 7.12 10.28 -26.45
CA THR A 130 6.35 11.21 -27.28
C THR A 130 7.23 12.37 -27.80
N PRO A 131 6.86 13.07 -28.90
CA PRO A 131 7.65 14.18 -29.43
C PRO A 131 8.09 15.21 -28.40
N PRO A 132 7.25 15.68 -27.46
CA PRO A 132 7.69 16.61 -26.40
C PRO A 132 8.73 16.01 -25.44
N VAL A 133 8.63 14.71 -25.14
CA VAL A 133 9.61 14.00 -24.30
C VAL A 133 10.94 13.89 -25.03
N ILE A 134 10.91 13.54 -26.31
CA ILE A 134 12.10 13.49 -27.18
C ILE A 134 12.76 14.87 -27.28
N SER A 135 11.99 15.91 -27.54
CA SER A 135 12.51 17.29 -27.61
C SER A 135 13.18 17.74 -26.31
N SER A 136 12.56 17.43 -25.16
CA SER A 136 13.13 17.73 -23.84
C SER A 136 14.41 16.91 -23.57
N LEU A 137 14.48 15.66 -24.04
CA LEU A 137 15.64 14.80 -23.95
C LEU A 137 16.79 15.31 -24.83
N LEU A 138 16.53 15.65 -26.10
CA LEU A 138 17.52 16.24 -27.02
C LEU A 138 18.12 17.52 -26.45
N SER A 139 17.28 18.39 -25.92
CA SER A 139 17.72 19.61 -25.21
C SER A 139 18.65 19.28 -24.03
N ARG A 140 18.34 18.22 -23.25
CA ARG A 140 19.18 17.75 -22.15
C ARG A 140 20.55 17.26 -22.65
N LEU A 141 20.58 16.56 -23.77
CA LEU A 141 21.79 16.06 -24.42
C LEU A 141 22.53 17.14 -25.21
N ARG A 142 21.98 18.35 -25.34
CA ARG A 142 22.50 19.47 -26.15
C ARG A 142 22.61 19.16 -27.65
N ILE A 143 21.71 18.32 -28.15
CA ILE A 143 21.60 17.96 -29.56
C ILE A 143 20.61 18.94 -30.21
N LYS A 144 20.96 19.51 -31.37
CA LYS A 144 20.08 20.40 -32.13
C LYS A 144 18.97 19.57 -32.81
N SER A 145 17.75 20.09 -32.77
CA SER A 145 16.54 19.40 -33.25
C SER A 145 16.41 19.25 -34.77
N GLU A 146 17.32 19.78 -35.57
CA GLU A 146 17.25 19.76 -37.03
C GLU A 146 17.44 18.36 -37.65
N GLU A 147 17.87 17.37 -36.88
CA GLU A 147 18.03 15.99 -37.33
C GLU A 147 16.79 15.10 -37.16
N ALA A 148 15.68 15.66 -36.67
CA ALA A 148 14.47 14.88 -36.29
C ALA A 148 13.30 15.11 -37.27
N THR A 149 13.51 14.88 -38.57
CA THR A 149 12.46 15.21 -39.55
C THR A 149 11.40 14.13 -39.74
N ASP A 150 11.62 12.84 -39.54
CA ASP A 150 10.56 11.81 -39.59
C ASP A 150 10.97 10.55 -38.82
N GLY A 151 10.87 10.61 -37.49
CA GLY A 151 11.12 9.42 -36.65
C GLY A 151 12.01 9.73 -35.43
N LEU A 152 12.27 8.71 -34.63
CA LEU A 152 13.24 8.79 -33.55
C LEU A 152 14.66 9.00 -34.15
N PRO A 153 15.41 10.03 -33.71
CA PRO A 153 16.81 10.18 -34.13
C PRO A 153 17.57 8.86 -33.91
N SER A 154 18.44 8.50 -34.86
CA SER A 154 19.18 7.22 -34.80
C SER A 154 19.89 6.98 -33.46
N ILE A 155 20.33 8.05 -32.81
CA ILE A 155 20.97 8.01 -31.50
C ILE A 155 20.01 7.68 -30.35
N LEU A 156 18.71 7.79 -30.54
CA LEU A 156 17.66 7.50 -29.56
C LEU A 156 16.92 6.20 -29.86
N GLN A 157 17.36 5.39 -30.82
CA GLN A 157 16.69 4.15 -31.20
C GLN A 157 16.59 3.17 -30.03
N ASP A 158 17.57 3.17 -29.13
CA ASP A 158 17.61 2.32 -27.94
C ASP A 158 17.23 3.06 -26.64
N ALA A 159 16.66 4.26 -26.79
CA ALA A 159 16.14 4.99 -25.63
C ALA A 159 14.88 4.31 -25.06
N ARG A 160 14.80 4.26 -23.73
CA ARG A 160 13.64 3.70 -23.00
C ARG A 160 13.31 4.54 -21.77
N VAL A 161 12.03 4.73 -21.51
CA VAL A 161 11.56 5.42 -20.31
C VAL A 161 11.56 4.47 -19.13
N VAL A 162 12.42 4.74 -18.16
CA VAL A 162 12.54 3.93 -16.93
C VAL A 162 11.55 4.40 -15.86
N ARG A 163 11.25 5.70 -15.85
CA ARG A 163 10.34 6.27 -14.87
C ARG A 163 9.65 7.52 -15.37
N ARG A 164 8.35 7.61 -15.13
CA ARG A 164 7.51 8.78 -15.29
C ARG A 164 6.85 9.13 -13.96
N SER A 165 6.99 10.36 -13.50
CA SER A 165 6.39 10.83 -12.24
C SER A 165 5.70 12.16 -12.46
N LEU A 166 4.49 12.31 -11.90
CA LEU A 166 3.80 13.59 -11.86
C LEU A 166 4.31 14.39 -10.65
N ASP A 167 4.80 15.59 -10.88
CA ASP A 167 5.08 16.59 -9.86
C ASP A 167 3.99 17.67 -9.91
N ALA A 168 3.03 17.56 -9.00
CA ALA A 168 1.93 18.49 -8.85
C ALA A 168 2.07 19.36 -7.60
N ARG A 169 3.25 19.41 -6.99
CA ARG A 169 3.49 20.23 -5.80
C ARG A 169 3.40 21.70 -6.13
N ARG A 170 2.39 22.37 -5.57
CA ARG A 170 2.19 23.82 -5.71
C ARG A 170 3.23 24.61 -4.93
N ARG A 171 4.46 24.64 -5.40
CA ARG A 171 5.45 25.61 -4.91
C ARG A 171 5.35 26.89 -5.77
N LYS A 172 4.80 27.96 -5.19
CA LYS A 172 4.75 29.29 -5.81
C LYS A 172 4.04 29.37 -7.18
N GLY A 173 2.87 28.70 -7.32
CA GLY A 173 2.08 28.80 -8.54
C GLY A 173 2.66 28.10 -9.76
N SER A 174 3.49 27.06 -9.56
CA SER A 174 3.98 26.25 -10.68
C SER A 174 2.93 25.25 -11.13
N ASP A 175 2.73 25.12 -12.42
CA ASP A 175 1.85 24.14 -13.05
C ASP A 175 2.31 22.70 -12.78
N PRO A 176 1.37 21.72 -12.77
CA PRO A 176 1.70 20.32 -12.76
C PRO A 176 2.62 19.96 -13.93
N LYS A 177 3.59 19.07 -13.70
CA LYS A 177 4.51 18.63 -14.74
C LYS A 177 4.90 17.18 -14.57
N TYR A 178 5.09 16.50 -15.69
CA TYR A 178 5.68 15.16 -15.70
C TYR A 178 7.19 15.23 -15.74
N THR A 179 7.83 14.38 -14.90
CA THR A 179 9.28 14.23 -14.88
C THR A 179 9.63 12.81 -15.27
N TYR A 180 10.50 12.65 -16.25
CA TYR A 180 10.94 11.37 -16.78
C TYR A 180 12.37 11.07 -16.38
N VAL A 181 12.65 9.77 -16.23
CA VAL A 181 13.99 9.18 -16.20
C VAL A 181 14.11 8.29 -17.43
N ILE A 182 15.12 8.50 -18.24
CA ILE A 182 15.29 7.83 -19.54
C ILE A 182 16.68 7.23 -19.59
N ASP A 183 16.77 5.94 -19.95
CA ASP A 183 18.01 5.26 -20.26
C ASP A 183 18.24 5.30 -21.75
N ILE A 184 19.51 5.51 -22.14
CA ILE A 184 19.97 5.54 -23.53
C ILE A 184 21.22 4.69 -23.62
N ASP A 185 21.24 3.76 -24.53
CA ASP A 185 22.40 2.94 -24.82
C ASP A 185 23.23 3.59 -25.94
N LEU A 186 24.47 3.97 -25.63
CA LEU A 186 25.39 4.66 -26.54
C LEU A 186 26.74 3.98 -26.56
N THR A 187 27.38 3.92 -27.73
CA THR A 187 28.79 3.54 -27.78
C THR A 187 29.62 4.60 -27.05
N ARG A 188 30.76 4.20 -26.50
CA ARG A 188 31.71 5.13 -25.86
C ARG A 188 32.10 6.25 -26.80
N GLN A 189 32.28 5.94 -28.10
CA GLN A 189 32.62 6.94 -29.12
C GLN A 189 31.49 7.95 -29.33
N ALA A 190 30.23 7.48 -29.46
CA ALA A 190 29.07 8.35 -29.60
C ALA A 190 28.89 9.28 -28.39
N ALA A 191 29.03 8.77 -27.18
CA ALA A 191 29.01 9.57 -25.96
C ALA A 191 30.08 10.65 -25.90
N ARG A 192 31.30 10.34 -26.36
CA ARG A 192 32.42 11.32 -26.48
C ARG A 192 32.13 12.39 -27.52
N ASN A 193 31.63 12.01 -28.70
CA ASN A 193 31.27 12.94 -29.76
C ASN A 193 30.21 13.95 -29.31
N LEU A 194 29.27 13.51 -28.47
CA LEU A 194 28.26 14.36 -27.85
C LEU A 194 28.77 15.16 -26.63
N GLY A 195 30.04 14.96 -26.23
CA GLY A 195 30.59 15.63 -25.06
C GLY A 195 29.90 15.27 -23.74
N LEU A 196 29.27 14.07 -23.65
CA LEU A 196 28.58 13.64 -22.46
C LEU A 196 29.54 13.34 -21.33
N ALA A 197 29.23 13.86 -20.14
CA ALA A 197 29.98 13.61 -18.93
C ALA A 197 28.99 13.34 -17.77
N PRO A 198 29.26 12.36 -16.90
CA PRO A 198 28.43 12.10 -15.75
C PRO A 198 28.27 13.37 -14.90
N GLN A 199 27.02 13.66 -14.52
CA GLN A 199 26.64 14.79 -13.66
C GLN A 199 25.63 14.27 -12.63
N SER A 200 26.00 14.26 -11.36
CA SER A 200 25.12 13.78 -10.28
C SER A 200 23.74 14.42 -10.34
N GLY A 201 22.70 13.59 -10.29
CA GLY A 201 21.30 13.98 -10.36
C GLY A 201 20.80 14.50 -11.71
N LYS A 202 21.64 14.44 -12.76
CA LYS A 202 21.25 14.81 -14.12
C LYS A 202 21.54 13.70 -15.13
N MET A 203 22.69 13.05 -15.04
CA MET A 203 23.12 12.03 -15.97
C MET A 203 24.17 11.13 -15.34
N GLU A 204 23.95 9.82 -15.37
CA GLU A 204 24.82 8.81 -14.75
C GLU A 204 25.06 7.67 -15.73
N ILE A 205 26.24 7.03 -15.64
CA ILE A 205 26.55 5.79 -16.35
C ILE A 205 26.13 4.64 -15.45
N LEU A 206 25.35 3.70 -15.99
CA LEU A 206 24.98 2.48 -15.30
C LEU A 206 26.07 1.43 -15.48
N ASP A 207 26.39 0.72 -14.41
CA ASP A 207 27.28 -0.43 -14.42
C ASP A 207 26.47 -1.69 -14.73
N ASP A 208 26.69 -2.33 -15.88
CA ASP A 208 25.94 -3.51 -16.35
C ASP A 208 25.96 -4.68 -15.36
N LYS A 209 26.98 -4.72 -14.48
CA LYS A 209 27.07 -5.75 -13.43
C LYS A 209 25.99 -5.62 -12.35
N LYS A 210 25.30 -4.49 -12.25
CA LYS A 210 24.20 -4.26 -11.29
C LYS A 210 22.82 -4.50 -11.89
N LEU A 211 22.70 -4.67 -13.19
CA LEU A 211 21.41 -4.83 -13.89
C LEU A 211 21.04 -6.27 -14.19
N LYS A 212 22.02 -7.17 -14.27
CA LYS A 212 21.75 -8.61 -14.41
C LYS A 212 21.50 -9.18 -13.01
N GLY A 213 20.24 -9.49 -12.70
CA GLY A 213 19.88 -10.32 -11.56
C GLY A 213 20.57 -11.67 -11.67
N GLN A 214 21.06 -12.20 -10.56
CA GLN A 214 21.80 -13.47 -10.46
C GLN A 214 20.91 -14.71 -10.66
N ASP A 215 19.83 -14.64 -11.43
CA ASP A 215 18.85 -15.73 -11.50
C ASP A 215 19.06 -16.73 -12.65
N ASP A 216 20.02 -16.52 -13.56
CA ASP A 216 20.20 -17.39 -14.73
C ASP A 216 21.19 -18.56 -14.57
N ASP A 217 21.95 -18.65 -13.47
CA ASP A 217 23.05 -19.61 -13.36
C ASP A 217 22.75 -20.87 -12.48
N ILE A 218 21.53 -21.06 -11.98
CA ILE A 218 21.23 -22.21 -11.06
C ILE A 218 20.48 -23.37 -11.76
N ALA A 219 20.14 -23.25 -13.03
CA ALA A 219 19.20 -24.15 -13.70
C ALA A 219 19.84 -25.27 -14.51
N ASN A 220 20.91 -25.94 -14.13
CA ASN A 220 21.42 -27.06 -14.96
C ASN A 220 22.18 -28.19 -14.27
N ASN A 221 21.91 -28.56 -13.03
CA ASN A 221 22.49 -29.82 -12.47
C ASN A 221 21.57 -30.45 -11.43
N ALA A 222 20.42 -30.93 -11.83
CA ALA A 222 19.58 -31.82 -11.01
C ALA A 222 19.12 -33.01 -11.85
N GLU A 223 20.03 -33.91 -12.16
CA GLU A 223 19.71 -35.31 -12.35
C GLU A 223 19.90 -35.98 -11.01
N ASP A 224 18.83 -36.38 -10.31
CA ASP A 224 18.59 -37.73 -9.86
C ASP A 224 17.54 -37.81 -8.72
N SER A 225 16.67 -38.71 -8.83
CA SER A 225 15.87 -39.65 -8.03
C SER A 225 15.65 -39.45 -6.51
N GLN A 226 15.98 -38.34 -5.86
CA GLN A 226 15.53 -38.06 -4.50
C GLN A 226 14.22 -37.26 -4.52
N ALA A 227 13.27 -37.65 -3.67
CA ALA A 227 12.02 -36.89 -3.48
C ALA A 227 12.34 -35.45 -3.12
N LYS A 228 11.85 -34.50 -3.92
CA LYS A 228 12.09 -33.06 -3.71
C LYS A 228 11.58 -32.63 -2.32
N PRO A 229 12.32 -31.77 -1.59
CA PRO A 229 11.86 -31.22 -0.31
C PRO A 229 10.47 -30.58 -0.45
N ARG A 230 9.60 -30.88 0.49
CA ARG A 230 8.23 -30.36 0.57
C ARG A 230 8.20 -29.12 1.46
N ILE A 231 7.75 -28.01 0.92
CA ILE A 231 7.71 -26.74 1.66
C ILE A 231 6.25 -26.33 1.85
N VAL A 232 5.78 -26.40 3.09
CA VAL A 232 4.42 -25.95 3.43
C VAL A 232 4.43 -24.43 3.58
N ILE A 233 3.54 -23.73 2.86
CA ILE A 233 3.43 -22.29 2.89
C ILE A 233 2.02 -21.94 3.38
N VAL A 234 1.91 -21.24 4.51
CA VAL A 234 0.63 -20.86 5.10
C VAL A 234 0.29 -19.42 4.73
N GLY A 235 -0.73 -19.26 3.89
CA GLY A 235 -1.25 -17.98 3.39
C GLY A 235 -0.89 -17.69 1.93
N ALA A 236 -1.92 -17.45 1.10
CA ALA A 236 -1.81 -17.13 -0.33
C ALA A 236 -1.84 -15.62 -0.61
N GLY A 237 -1.29 -14.81 0.31
CA GLY A 237 -1.00 -13.39 0.08
C GLY A 237 0.25 -13.19 -0.78
N PRO A 238 0.66 -11.93 -1.05
CA PRO A 238 1.81 -11.64 -1.92
C PRO A 238 3.10 -12.34 -1.48
N ALA A 239 3.37 -12.42 -0.17
CA ALA A 239 4.57 -13.10 0.35
C ALA A 239 4.55 -14.60 0.03
N GLY A 240 3.43 -15.28 0.33
CA GLY A 240 3.30 -16.73 0.10
C GLY A 240 3.29 -17.08 -1.38
N LEU A 241 2.57 -16.33 -2.22
CA LEU A 241 2.51 -16.57 -3.66
C LEU A 241 3.87 -16.40 -4.34
N PHE A 242 4.60 -15.33 -4.06
CA PHE A 242 5.92 -15.11 -4.65
C PHE A 242 6.95 -16.11 -4.10
N CYS A 243 6.84 -16.52 -2.84
CA CYS A 243 7.66 -17.59 -2.29
C CYS A 243 7.38 -18.92 -3.01
N ALA A 244 6.11 -19.31 -3.15
CA ALA A 244 5.69 -20.55 -3.80
C ALA A 244 6.15 -20.59 -5.27
N LEU A 245 5.90 -19.51 -6.04
CA LEU A 245 6.34 -19.42 -7.44
C LEU A 245 7.85 -19.52 -7.58
N SER A 246 8.62 -18.86 -6.71
CA SER A 246 10.08 -18.90 -6.74
C SER A 246 10.65 -20.29 -6.42
N LEU A 247 10.01 -21.01 -5.49
CA LEU A 247 10.40 -22.39 -5.17
C LEU A 247 10.02 -23.35 -6.31
N ALA A 248 8.79 -23.28 -6.81
CA ALA A 248 8.32 -24.12 -7.93
C ALA A 248 9.15 -23.91 -9.18
N SER A 249 9.38 -22.66 -9.60
CA SER A 249 10.16 -22.32 -10.80
C SER A 249 11.60 -22.82 -10.74
N SER A 250 12.17 -22.99 -9.54
CA SER A 250 13.53 -23.54 -9.40
C SER A 250 13.60 -25.04 -9.64
N GLY A 251 12.48 -25.75 -9.58
CA GLY A 251 12.43 -27.20 -9.67
C GLY A 251 13.07 -27.95 -8.48
N LEU A 252 13.62 -27.24 -7.49
CA LEU A 252 14.35 -27.80 -6.35
C LEU A 252 13.46 -28.29 -5.22
N CYS A 253 12.28 -27.69 -5.06
CA CYS A 253 11.34 -27.96 -3.98
C CYS A 253 9.92 -28.07 -4.51
N THR A 254 9.05 -28.78 -3.77
CA THR A 254 7.62 -28.83 -4.03
C THR A 254 6.90 -27.93 -3.01
N PRO A 255 6.41 -26.73 -3.38
CA PRO A 255 5.63 -25.89 -2.50
C PRO A 255 4.20 -26.42 -2.35
N ILE A 256 3.70 -26.41 -1.09
CA ILE A 256 2.34 -26.76 -0.70
C ILE A 256 1.74 -25.51 -0.06
N LEU A 257 0.92 -24.79 -0.83
CA LEU A 257 0.32 -23.53 -0.41
C LEU A 257 -1.05 -23.77 0.21
N LEU A 258 -1.21 -23.40 1.47
CA LEU A 258 -2.46 -23.50 2.23
C LEU A 258 -3.07 -22.11 2.36
N GLU A 259 -4.33 -21.95 1.99
CA GLU A 259 -5.09 -20.71 2.14
C GLU A 259 -6.43 -20.99 2.83
N ARG A 260 -6.66 -20.29 3.95
CA ARG A 260 -7.89 -20.47 4.75
C ARG A 260 -9.15 -20.04 3.98
N GLY A 261 -9.05 -19.02 3.17
CA GLY A 261 -10.17 -18.49 2.38
C GLY A 261 -10.30 -19.14 1.02
N GLN A 262 -11.17 -18.55 0.21
CA GLN A 262 -11.58 -19.08 -1.08
C GLN A 262 -10.74 -18.51 -2.23
N PRO A 263 -10.67 -19.21 -3.39
CA PRO A 263 -10.09 -18.62 -4.60
C PRO A 263 -10.87 -17.39 -5.06
N VAL A 264 -10.22 -16.48 -5.80
CA VAL A 264 -10.78 -15.16 -6.16
C VAL A 264 -12.15 -15.22 -6.82
N GLU A 265 -12.47 -16.31 -7.53
CA GLU A 265 -13.76 -16.50 -8.20
C GLU A 265 -14.92 -16.70 -7.21
N THR A 266 -14.67 -17.36 -6.11
CA THR A 266 -15.68 -17.67 -5.08
C THR A 266 -15.63 -16.69 -3.92
N ARG A 267 -14.45 -16.13 -3.58
CA ARG A 267 -14.26 -15.11 -2.55
C ARG A 267 -15.17 -13.90 -2.75
N GLY A 268 -15.42 -13.51 -4.03
CA GLY A 268 -16.37 -12.44 -4.35
C GLY A 268 -17.80 -12.70 -3.88
N LYS A 269 -18.21 -13.97 -3.65
CA LYS A 269 -19.53 -14.32 -3.09
C LYS A 269 -19.59 -14.06 -1.59
N SER A 270 -18.54 -14.41 -0.84
CA SER A 270 -18.43 -14.10 0.59
C SER A 270 -18.46 -12.58 0.83
N ILE A 271 -17.74 -11.82 0.01
CA ILE A 271 -17.77 -10.35 0.02
C ILE A 271 -19.16 -9.82 -0.33
N GLY A 272 -19.84 -10.39 -1.33
CA GLY A 272 -21.22 -10.06 -1.68
C GLY A 272 -22.19 -10.32 -0.51
N ALA A 273 -22.04 -11.43 0.20
CA ALA A 273 -22.83 -11.74 1.39
C ALA A 273 -22.62 -10.72 2.50
N LEU A 274 -21.37 -10.33 2.76
CA LEU A 274 -21.06 -9.28 3.72
C LEU A 274 -21.73 -7.94 3.34
N ILE A 275 -21.62 -7.51 2.10
CA ILE A 275 -22.19 -6.22 1.66
C ILE A 275 -23.73 -6.23 1.65
N HIS A 276 -24.37 -7.34 1.23
CA HIS A 276 -25.83 -7.37 1.05
C HIS A 276 -26.57 -7.94 2.26
N ARG A 277 -25.96 -8.83 3.03
CA ARG A 277 -26.59 -9.53 4.15
C ARG A 277 -25.96 -9.22 5.51
N ARG A 278 -24.86 -8.46 5.53
CA ARG A 278 -24.08 -8.10 6.73
C ARG A 278 -23.51 -9.32 7.46
N CYS A 279 -23.31 -10.44 6.75
CA CYS A 279 -22.73 -11.66 7.29
C CYS A 279 -21.22 -11.68 7.01
N VAL A 280 -20.44 -11.69 8.07
CA VAL A 280 -18.98 -11.87 7.99
C VAL A 280 -18.70 -13.38 7.85
N ASP A 281 -18.00 -13.76 6.78
CA ASP A 281 -17.40 -15.09 6.69
C ASP A 281 -16.00 -14.98 7.33
N PRO A 282 -15.74 -15.61 8.49
CA PRO A 282 -14.48 -15.44 9.21
C PRO A 282 -13.29 -16.00 8.44
N GLU A 283 -13.51 -16.93 7.51
CA GLU A 283 -12.44 -17.57 6.75
C GLU A 283 -12.29 -17.01 5.32
N SER A 284 -13.31 -16.31 4.76
CA SER A 284 -13.27 -15.78 3.40
C SER A 284 -13.91 -14.40 3.32
N ASN A 285 -13.10 -13.32 3.34
CA ASN A 285 -13.55 -11.95 3.45
C ASN A 285 -12.60 -10.96 2.73
N PHE A 286 -12.60 -9.69 3.10
CA PHE A 286 -11.68 -8.69 2.54
C PHE A 286 -10.21 -8.92 2.93
N SER A 287 -9.93 -9.61 4.03
CA SER A 287 -8.59 -9.90 4.52
C SER A 287 -8.08 -11.29 4.11
N PHE A 288 -8.94 -12.31 4.12
CA PHE A 288 -8.61 -13.70 3.85
C PHE A 288 -9.12 -14.18 2.51
N GLY A 289 -8.38 -15.11 1.91
CA GLY A 289 -8.60 -15.67 0.58
C GLY A 289 -7.46 -15.34 -0.37
N GLU A 290 -7.50 -15.92 -1.56
CA GLU A 290 -6.45 -15.81 -2.58
C GLU A 290 -6.01 -14.35 -2.82
N GLY A 291 -4.70 -14.10 -2.74
CA GLY A 291 -4.09 -12.79 -2.86
C GLY A 291 -4.14 -11.95 -1.58
N GLY A 292 -4.74 -12.46 -0.48
CA GLY A 292 -4.82 -11.80 0.82
C GLY A 292 -5.59 -10.48 0.79
N ALA A 293 -5.33 -9.59 1.74
CA ALA A 293 -5.96 -8.28 1.84
C ALA A 293 -5.64 -7.36 0.63
N GLY A 294 -4.54 -7.62 -0.08
CA GLY A 294 -4.12 -6.86 -1.25
C GLY A 294 -5.11 -6.93 -2.41
N THR A 295 -5.83 -8.03 -2.59
CA THR A 295 -6.75 -8.28 -3.72
C THR A 295 -7.88 -7.26 -3.80
N TRP A 296 -8.42 -6.87 -2.66
CA TRP A 296 -9.56 -5.95 -2.53
C TRP A 296 -9.11 -4.58 -2.00
N SER A 297 -8.00 -4.08 -2.53
CA SER A 297 -7.42 -2.78 -2.21
C SER A 297 -7.27 -1.92 -3.47
N ASP A 298 -6.69 -0.74 -3.37
CA ASP A 298 -6.26 0.07 -4.52
C ASP A 298 -5.13 -0.62 -5.34
N GLY A 299 -4.50 -1.65 -4.79
CA GLY A 299 -3.41 -2.36 -5.47
C GLY A 299 -2.17 -1.50 -5.66
N LYS A 300 -1.81 -0.66 -4.68
CA LYS A 300 -0.60 0.16 -4.74
C LYS A 300 0.66 -0.69 -4.77
N LEU A 301 1.55 -0.37 -5.71
CA LEU A 301 2.84 -1.02 -5.89
C LEU A 301 4.02 -0.15 -5.44
N THR A 302 3.74 0.89 -4.67
CA THR A 302 4.79 1.73 -4.08
C THR A 302 5.41 1.04 -2.87
N THR A 303 6.73 1.14 -2.74
CA THR A 303 7.49 0.56 -1.63
C THR A 303 8.58 1.51 -1.16
N ARG A 304 9.02 1.37 0.10
CA ARG A 304 10.20 2.06 0.64
C ARG A 304 11.50 1.38 0.23
N ILE A 305 11.45 0.11 -0.18
CA ILE A 305 12.57 -0.58 -0.84
C ILE A 305 12.86 0.21 -2.12
N GLY A 306 14.10 0.54 -2.38
CA GLY A 306 14.47 1.33 -3.55
C GLY A 306 13.87 0.74 -4.83
N ARG A 307 13.10 1.52 -5.58
CA ARG A 307 12.42 1.07 -6.82
C ARG A 307 13.38 0.53 -7.87
N ASN A 308 14.63 0.95 -7.82
CA ASN A 308 15.70 0.48 -8.71
C ASN A 308 16.40 -0.78 -8.20
N SER A 309 15.95 -1.37 -7.08
CA SER A 309 16.47 -2.66 -6.64
C SER A 309 16.01 -3.77 -7.61
N GLY A 310 16.88 -4.71 -7.90
CA GLY A 310 16.57 -5.85 -8.79
C GLY A 310 15.34 -6.62 -8.31
N SER A 311 15.20 -6.82 -6.99
CA SER A 311 14.06 -7.54 -6.42
C SER A 311 12.72 -6.83 -6.63
N VAL A 312 12.65 -5.50 -6.51
CA VAL A 312 11.41 -4.75 -6.81
C VAL A 312 11.10 -4.81 -8.30
N ARG A 313 12.10 -4.67 -9.16
CA ARG A 313 11.93 -4.77 -10.61
C ARG A 313 11.43 -6.17 -10.99
N TYR A 314 12.03 -7.22 -10.45
CA TYR A 314 11.60 -8.60 -10.65
C TYR A 314 10.13 -8.82 -10.25
N VAL A 315 9.69 -8.31 -9.09
CA VAL A 315 8.28 -8.37 -8.67
C VAL A 315 7.37 -7.70 -9.70
N LEU A 316 7.71 -6.50 -10.17
CA LEU A 316 6.89 -5.78 -11.15
C LEU A 316 6.83 -6.51 -12.51
N GLU A 317 7.95 -7.04 -12.99
CA GLU A 317 8.03 -7.82 -14.23
C GLU A 317 7.25 -9.13 -14.12
N THR A 318 7.33 -9.80 -12.98
CA THR A 318 6.51 -10.98 -12.68
C THR A 318 5.02 -10.65 -12.74
N LEU A 319 4.59 -9.53 -12.13
CA LEU A 319 3.19 -9.10 -12.22
C LEU A 319 2.77 -8.83 -13.67
N VAL A 320 3.65 -8.25 -14.50
CA VAL A 320 3.39 -8.03 -15.94
C VAL A 320 3.29 -9.35 -16.67
N LYS A 321 4.19 -10.33 -16.42
CA LYS A 321 4.10 -11.71 -16.96
C LYS A 321 2.70 -12.30 -16.74
N TYR A 322 2.09 -12.09 -15.58
CA TYR A 322 0.77 -12.60 -15.24
C TYR A 322 -0.40 -11.69 -15.64
N GLY A 323 -0.13 -10.63 -16.42
CA GLY A 323 -1.15 -9.81 -17.06
C GLY A 323 -1.44 -8.48 -16.38
N ALA A 324 -0.55 -8.00 -15.52
CA ALA A 324 -0.58 -6.60 -15.10
C ALA A 324 -0.22 -5.69 -16.29
N PRO A 325 -0.77 -4.48 -16.36
CA PRO A 325 -0.43 -3.55 -17.43
C PRO A 325 1.03 -3.10 -17.31
N GLU A 326 1.77 -3.11 -18.41
CA GLU A 326 3.19 -2.77 -18.46
C GLU A 326 3.53 -1.36 -17.93
N ARG A 327 2.55 -0.43 -17.93
CA ARG A 327 2.73 0.91 -17.34
C ARG A 327 3.24 0.87 -15.90
N ILE A 328 3.00 -0.21 -15.14
CA ILE A 328 3.51 -0.33 -13.76
C ILE A 328 5.03 -0.32 -13.69
N LEU A 329 5.72 -0.70 -14.77
CA LEU A 329 7.17 -0.68 -14.87
C LEU A 329 7.73 0.75 -14.96
N VAL A 330 6.92 1.68 -15.48
CA VAL A 330 7.34 3.06 -15.78
C VAL A 330 6.75 4.08 -14.79
N GLU A 331 5.51 3.90 -14.34
CA GLU A 331 4.84 4.87 -13.45
C GLU A 331 5.56 5.06 -12.11
N GLY A 332 5.69 6.32 -11.67
CA GLY A 332 6.32 6.67 -10.38
C GLY A 332 5.54 6.18 -9.16
N ALA A 333 4.22 6.09 -9.27
CA ALA A 333 3.31 5.58 -8.24
C ALA A 333 2.31 4.59 -8.86
N PRO A 334 2.77 3.39 -9.28
CA PRO A 334 1.94 2.42 -9.97
C PRO A 334 0.88 1.82 -9.04
N HIS A 335 -0.26 1.49 -9.63
CA HIS A 335 -1.36 0.77 -8.97
C HIS A 335 -2.04 -0.17 -9.96
N LEU A 336 -2.68 -1.20 -9.46
CA LEU A 336 -3.38 -2.20 -10.27
C LEU A 336 -4.89 -2.02 -10.23
N GLY A 337 -5.47 -1.76 -9.06
CA GLY A 337 -6.90 -1.85 -8.82
C GLY A 337 -7.36 -3.30 -8.66
N THR A 338 -8.47 -3.49 -7.96
CA THR A 338 -9.02 -4.82 -7.66
C THR A 338 -9.33 -5.65 -8.91
N ASP A 339 -9.84 -5.02 -9.96
CA ASP A 339 -10.21 -5.67 -11.23
C ASP A 339 -9.04 -6.36 -11.94
N ASN A 340 -7.85 -5.76 -11.92
CA ASN A 340 -6.65 -6.36 -12.48
C ASN A 340 -6.07 -7.46 -11.57
N LEU A 341 -6.13 -7.27 -10.25
CA LEU A 341 -5.60 -8.23 -9.28
C LEU A 341 -6.31 -9.59 -9.37
N VAL A 342 -7.63 -9.62 -9.49
CA VAL A 342 -8.40 -10.87 -9.64
C VAL A 342 -7.92 -11.70 -10.82
N ARG A 343 -7.71 -11.07 -11.99
CA ARG A 343 -7.24 -11.77 -13.20
C ARG A 343 -5.81 -12.29 -13.05
N LEU A 344 -4.95 -11.45 -12.49
CA LEU A 344 -3.54 -11.75 -12.29
C LEU A 344 -3.35 -12.96 -11.35
N LEU A 345 -4.07 -12.99 -10.22
CA LEU A 345 -3.99 -14.08 -9.25
C LEU A 345 -4.38 -15.43 -9.86
N ARG A 346 -5.41 -15.46 -10.73
CA ARG A 346 -5.77 -16.68 -11.44
C ARG A 346 -4.62 -17.20 -12.30
N ASN A 347 -4.00 -16.33 -13.09
CA ASN A 347 -2.87 -16.72 -13.94
C ASN A 347 -1.66 -17.21 -13.10
N MET A 348 -1.38 -16.57 -11.96
CA MET A 348 -0.32 -17.01 -11.05
C MET A 348 -0.60 -18.39 -10.47
N ARG A 349 -1.85 -18.67 -10.10
CA ARG A 349 -2.26 -19.98 -9.58
C ARG A 349 -2.12 -21.08 -10.61
N GLU A 350 -2.54 -20.83 -11.85
CA GLU A 350 -2.44 -21.79 -12.94
C GLU A 350 -0.97 -22.13 -13.23
N ASP A 351 -0.10 -21.12 -13.36
CA ASP A 351 1.34 -21.33 -13.56
C ASP A 351 1.99 -22.10 -12.38
N LEU A 352 1.61 -21.77 -11.14
CA LEU A 352 2.13 -22.49 -9.95
C LEU A 352 1.78 -24.00 -10.00
N ARG A 353 0.57 -24.34 -10.44
CA ARG A 353 0.14 -25.73 -10.62
C ARG A 353 0.89 -26.45 -11.76
N GLU A 354 1.08 -25.75 -12.87
CA GLU A 354 1.86 -26.26 -14.01
C GLU A 354 3.32 -26.52 -13.63
N LEU A 355 3.89 -25.72 -12.73
CA LEU A 355 5.22 -25.89 -12.17
C LEU A 355 5.29 -26.99 -11.09
N GLY A 356 4.19 -27.70 -10.80
CA GLY A 356 4.14 -28.80 -9.84
C GLY A 356 3.89 -28.37 -8.40
N GLY A 357 3.48 -27.14 -8.14
CA GLY A 357 3.07 -26.68 -6.81
C GLY A 357 1.63 -27.11 -6.48
N GLU A 358 1.40 -27.42 -5.20
CA GLU A 358 0.08 -27.74 -4.65
C GLU A 358 -0.57 -26.49 -4.06
N ILE A 359 -1.88 -26.28 -4.27
CA ILE A 359 -2.65 -25.20 -3.64
C ILE A 359 -3.94 -25.74 -3.07
N HIS A 360 -4.15 -25.50 -1.78
CA HIS A 360 -5.32 -25.93 -1.00
C HIS A 360 -6.06 -24.68 -0.46
N PHE A 361 -7.25 -24.44 -0.97
CA PHE A 361 -8.15 -23.41 -0.47
C PHE A 361 -9.13 -23.97 0.56
N GLY A 362 -9.75 -23.10 1.39
CA GLY A 362 -10.59 -23.54 2.49
C GLY A 362 -9.82 -24.37 3.50
N THR A 363 -8.51 -24.12 3.63
CA THR A 363 -7.58 -24.92 4.42
C THR A 363 -6.89 -24.00 5.44
N LYS A 364 -7.38 -24.02 6.67
CA LYS A 364 -6.93 -23.20 7.79
C LYS A 364 -5.92 -23.97 8.64
N ALA A 365 -4.68 -23.52 8.69
CA ALA A 365 -3.69 -24.05 9.61
C ALA A 365 -4.09 -23.70 11.05
N THR A 366 -4.32 -24.70 11.88
CA THR A 366 -4.80 -24.59 13.25
C THR A 366 -3.75 -24.96 14.29
N LYS A 367 -2.73 -25.75 13.91
CA LYS A 367 -1.66 -26.15 14.82
C LYS A 367 -0.34 -26.31 14.09
N TYR A 368 0.74 -25.89 14.73
CA TYR A 368 2.10 -25.98 14.22
C TYR A 368 2.83 -27.12 14.93
N LEU A 369 3.27 -28.14 14.17
CA LEU A 369 3.89 -29.36 14.72
C LEU A 369 5.37 -29.10 14.95
N ILE A 370 5.72 -28.71 16.17
CA ILE A 370 7.10 -28.41 16.57
C ILE A 370 7.55 -29.57 17.49
N GLU A 371 8.59 -30.27 17.06
CA GLU A 371 9.21 -31.38 17.77
C GLU A 371 10.72 -31.12 17.92
N ASP A 372 11.25 -31.20 19.13
CA ASP A 372 12.67 -30.97 19.42
C ASP A 372 13.23 -29.65 18.84
N GLY A 373 12.42 -28.58 18.93
CA GLY A 373 12.80 -27.25 18.38
C GLY A 373 12.78 -27.14 16.86
N LYS A 374 12.20 -28.11 16.14
CA LYS A 374 12.11 -28.13 14.70
C LYS A 374 10.65 -28.29 14.26
N ILE A 375 10.21 -27.47 13.28
CA ILE A 375 8.89 -27.66 12.68
C ILE A 375 8.87 -28.84 11.74
N ARG A 376 7.78 -29.64 11.80
CA ARG A 376 7.56 -30.85 10.97
C ARG A 376 6.42 -30.69 9.98
N GLY A 377 5.55 -29.72 10.23
CA GLY A 377 4.37 -29.49 9.41
C GLY A 377 3.31 -28.71 10.15
N VAL A 378 2.09 -28.76 9.63
CA VAL A 378 0.92 -28.10 10.22
C VAL A 378 -0.29 -29.04 10.21
N GLU A 379 -1.12 -29.01 11.25
CA GLU A 379 -2.48 -29.52 11.18
C GLU A 379 -3.39 -28.42 10.65
N ALA A 380 -4.28 -28.76 9.76
CA ALA A 380 -5.21 -27.83 9.16
C ALA A 380 -6.63 -28.36 9.14
N GLU A 381 -7.55 -27.47 9.42
CA GLU A 381 -8.98 -27.67 9.21
C GLU A 381 -9.30 -27.41 7.74
N CYS A 382 -9.95 -28.37 7.09
CA CYS A 382 -10.29 -28.32 5.67
C CYS A 382 -11.80 -28.30 5.52
N VAL A 383 -12.32 -27.28 4.84
CA VAL A 383 -13.74 -27.20 4.47
C VAL A 383 -13.90 -27.71 3.04
N GLU A 384 -14.48 -28.89 2.85
CA GLU A 384 -14.79 -29.40 1.50
C GLU A 384 -15.98 -28.62 0.91
N VAL A 385 -15.70 -27.83 -0.10
CA VAL A 385 -16.74 -27.13 -0.88
C VAL A 385 -17.32 -28.08 -1.91
N ASN A 386 -18.36 -28.80 -1.54
CA ASN A 386 -19.12 -29.61 -2.48
C ASN A 386 -19.80 -28.74 -3.55
N GLU A 387 -19.75 -29.09 -4.84
CA GLU A 387 -20.37 -28.31 -5.93
C GLU A 387 -21.89 -28.09 -5.74
N ARG A 388 -22.56 -28.98 -5.03
CA ARG A 388 -24.00 -28.86 -4.66
C ARG A 388 -24.25 -27.86 -3.55
N THR A 389 -23.26 -27.56 -2.70
CA THR A 389 -23.35 -26.59 -1.59
C THR A 389 -23.01 -25.17 -2.04
N LYS A 390 -22.54 -24.97 -3.26
CA LYS A 390 -22.24 -23.62 -3.83
C LYS A 390 -23.43 -22.64 -3.78
N SER A 391 -24.66 -23.14 -3.71
CA SER A 391 -25.86 -22.29 -3.53
C SER A 391 -26.29 -22.12 -2.06
N LYS A 392 -25.77 -22.97 -1.16
CA LYS A 392 -26.16 -23.00 0.28
C LYS A 392 -25.08 -22.43 1.23
N LEU A 393 -23.91 -22.02 0.73
CA LEU A 393 -22.80 -21.44 1.52
C LEU A 393 -23.15 -20.15 2.31
N ILE A 394 -24.42 -19.85 2.41
CA ILE A 394 -24.98 -18.65 3.03
C ILE A 394 -25.90 -19.01 4.19
N ASP A 395 -26.21 -20.28 4.39
CA ASP A 395 -26.89 -20.77 5.58
C ASP A 395 -25.86 -21.35 6.54
N SER A 396 -25.81 -20.84 7.76
CA SER A 396 -24.90 -21.21 8.84
C SER A 396 -24.92 -22.70 9.20
N ASP A 397 -25.93 -23.44 8.76
CA ASP A 397 -26.13 -24.86 9.04
C ASP A 397 -25.51 -25.80 7.96
N ALA A 398 -24.87 -25.25 6.93
CA ALA A 398 -24.32 -26.03 5.82
C ALA A 398 -22.81 -26.28 5.86
N ARG A 399 -22.15 -26.10 7.02
CA ARG A 399 -20.77 -26.57 7.25
C ARG A 399 -20.79 -28.09 7.50
N GLU A 400 -21.12 -28.85 6.45
CA GLU A 400 -21.05 -30.29 6.50
C GLU A 400 -19.61 -30.74 6.17
N HIS A 401 -19.02 -31.44 7.14
CA HIS A 401 -17.72 -32.12 7.14
C HIS A 401 -16.48 -31.22 7.19
N GLU A 402 -16.18 -30.70 8.39
CA GLU A 402 -14.83 -30.29 8.76
C GLU A 402 -13.94 -31.54 8.83
N SER A 403 -12.94 -31.61 7.97
CA SER A 403 -11.92 -32.65 8.03
C SER A 403 -10.60 -32.06 8.43
N PHE A 404 -9.91 -32.70 9.39
CA PHE A 404 -8.56 -32.30 9.76
C PHE A 404 -7.55 -33.09 8.92
N LYS A 405 -6.57 -32.37 8.35
CA LYS A 405 -5.47 -32.97 7.60
C LYS A 405 -4.14 -32.45 8.14
N THR A 406 -3.16 -33.35 8.15
CA THR A 406 -1.78 -32.98 8.48
C THR A 406 -0.97 -32.81 7.20
N PHE A 407 -0.33 -31.66 7.06
CA PHE A 407 0.59 -31.35 5.98
C PHE A 407 2.02 -31.38 6.52
N TYR A 408 2.72 -32.47 6.26
CA TYR A 408 4.13 -32.60 6.61
C TYR A 408 5.01 -31.89 5.57
N GLY A 409 6.09 -31.27 6.05
CA GLY A 409 7.06 -30.60 5.20
C GLY A 409 8.43 -30.50 5.83
N ASP A 410 9.45 -30.39 4.99
CA ASP A 410 10.84 -30.20 5.39
C ASP A 410 11.08 -28.77 5.93
N ALA A 411 10.21 -27.84 5.55
CA ALA A 411 10.13 -26.50 6.10
C ALA A 411 8.69 -25.95 6.03
N VAL A 412 8.40 -24.96 6.89
CA VAL A 412 7.13 -24.23 6.91
C VAL A 412 7.39 -22.73 6.78
N VAL A 413 6.68 -22.09 5.85
CA VAL A 413 6.71 -20.64 5.65
C VAL A 413 5.42 -20.02 6.19
N LEU A 414 5.53 -19.04 7.08
CA LEU A 414 4.40 -18.31 7.64
C LEU A 414 4.18 -16.99 6.88
N ALA A 415 3.18 -16.97 6.02
CA ALA A 415 2.81 -15.81 5.17
C ALA A 415 1.36 -15.34 5.43
N THR A 416 0.87 -15.47 6.67
CA THR A 416 -0.55 -15.40 7.07
C THR A 416 -1.16 -13.99 7.07
N GLY A 417 -0.35 -12.92 6.92
CA GLY A 417 -0.81 -11.54 7.08
C GLY A 417 -1.10 -11.19 8.55
N HIS A 418 -1.34 -9.91 8.84
CA HIS A 418 -1.48 -9.45 10.22
C HIS A 418 -2.93 -9.49 10.75
N SER A 419 -3.91 -9.83 9.91
CA SER A 419 -5.31 -10.00 10.34
C SER A 419 -5.59 -11.39 10.91
N ALA A 420 -4.71 -12.37 10.71
CA ALA A 420 -4.83 -13.72 11.24
C ALA A 420 -4.37 -13.77 12.71
N ARG A 421 -5.21 -13.24 13.60
CA ARG A 421 -4.92 -13.07 15.03
C ARG A 421 -4.81 -14.41 15.76
N ASP A 422 -5.62 -15.36 15.38
CA ASP A 422 -5.58 -16.77 15.83
C ASP A 422 -4.22 -17.42 15.62
N VAL A 423 -3.53 -17.09 14.54
CA VAL A 423 -2.17 -17.59 14.26
C VAL A 423 -1.16 -17.09 15.30
N TYR A 424 -1.22 -15.81 15.69
CA TYR A 424 -0.32 -15.30 16.73
C TYR A 424 -0.53 -15.99 18.08
N GLU A 425 -1.79 -16.21 18.44
CA GLU A 425 -2.16 -16.90 19.68
C GLU A 425 -1.64 -18.35 19.67
N GLU A 426 -1.80 -19.06 18.56
CA GLU A 426 -1.35 -20.44 18.42
C GLU A 426 0.19 -20.54 18.40
N LEU A 427 0.88 -19.65 17.69
CA LEU A 427 2.34 -19.59 17.70
C LEU A 427 2.88 -19.25 19.09
N HIS A 428 2.22 -18.36 19.81
CA HIS A 428 2.60 -18.03 21.19
C HIS A 428 2.44 -19.24 22.13
N LYS A 429 1.32 -19.98 22.02
CA LYS A 429 1.11 -21.23 22.76
C LYS A 429 2.14 -22.31 22.41
N ALA A 430 2.53 -22.37 21.13
CA ALA A 430 3.55 -23.31 20.65
C ALA A 430 4.99 -22.90 21.03
N GLY A 431 5.18 -21.79 21.75
CA GLY A 431 6.49 -21.32 22.21
C GLY A 431 7.34 -20.61 21.16
N VAL A 432 6.77 -20.20 20.03
CA VAL A 432 7.45 -19.38 19.03
C VAL A 432 7.64 -17.96 19.59
N GLU A 433 8.84 -17.42 19.44
CA GLU A 433 9.19 -16.11 19.99
C GLU A 433 8.51 -14.98 19.23
N LEU A 434 7.64 -14.25 19.96
CA LEU A 434 6.93 -13.06 19.49
C LEU A 434 7.37 -11.85 20.30
N GLU A 435 7.60 -10.73 19.62
CA GLU A 435 7.87 -9.46 20.30
C GLU A 435 6.82 -8.40 19.94
N PRO A 436 6.45 -7.54 20.91
CA PRO A 436 5.56 -6.42 20.64
C PRO A 436 6.24 -5.43 19.71
N LYS A 437 5.46 -4.79 18.85
CA LYS A 437 5.93 -3.83 17.88
C LYS A 437 5.02 -2.61 17.88
N GLY A 438 5.60 -1.42 17.74
CA GLY A 438 4.84 -0.20 17.53
C GLY A 438 3.94 -0.30 16.29
N PHE A 439 2.72 0.22 16.40
CA PHE A 439 1.71 0.19 15.37
C PHE A 439 1.00 1.54 15.25
N ALA A 440 -0.01 1.65 14.41
CA ALA A 440 -0.79 2.89 14.28
C ALA A 440 -2.27 2.55 14.17
N VAL A 441 -3.10 3.42 14.76
CA VAL A 441 -4.57 3.30 14.76
C VAL A 441 -5.22 4.65 14.51
N GLY A 442 -6.45 4.63 14.01
CA GLY A 442 -7.21 5.85 13.76
C GLY A 442 -8.50 5.59 13.02
N PHE A 443 -8.83 6.50 12.14
CA PHE A 443 -10.07 6.53 11.39
C PHE A 443 -9.81 6.57 9.90
N ARG A 444 -10.84 6.26 9.10
CA ARG A 444 -10.79 6.51 7.67
C ARG A 444 -11.54 7.80 7.35
N ILE A 445 -10.82 8.77 6.78
CA ILE A 445 -11.39 10.02 6.30
C ILE A 445 -11.85 9.87 4.85
N GLU A 446 -12.99 10.45 4.55
CA GLU A 446 -13.54 10.54 3.20
C GLU A 446 -13.81 12.01 2.84
N HIS A 447 -13.42 12.38 1.62
CA HIS A 447 -13.67 13.68 1.02
C HIS A 447 -14.28 13.51 -0.37
N PRO A 448 -15.04 14.50 -0.91
CA PRO A 448 -15.32 14.55 -2.34
C PRO A 448 -14.02 14.56 -3.16
N GLN A 449 -13.89 13.66 -4.14
CA GLN A 449 -12.66 13.56 -4.95
C GLN A 449 -12.38 14.87 -5.72
N ARG A 450 -13.44 15.57 -6.14
CA ARG A 450 -13.32 16.88 -6.80
C ARG A 450 -12.56 17.89 -5.93
N LEU A 451 -12.92 17.98 -4.66
CA LEU A 451 -12.22 18.86 -3.71
C LEU A 451 -10.73 18.53 -3.64
N ILE A 452 -10.39 17.25 -3.55
CA ILE A 452 -8.99 16.82 -3.49
C ILE A 452 -8.25 17.17 -4.79
N ASN A 453 -8.91 17.05 -5.94
CA ASN A 453 -8.35 17.49 -7.22
C ASN A 453 -8.07 19.00 -7.25
N GLU A 454 -9.02 19.81 -6.79
CA GLU A 454 -8.90 21.27 -6.73
C GLU A 454 -7.80 21.73 -5.76
N ILE A 455 -7.71 21.12 -4.58
CA ILE A 455 -6.67 21.42 -3.60
C ILE A 455 -5.28 21.08 -4.15
N GLN A 456 -5.12 19.89 -4.76
CA GLN A 456 -3.81 19.41 -5.23
C GLN A 456 -3.36 20.08 -6.53
N TYR A 457 -4.27 20.27 -7.48
CA TYR A 457 -3.95 20.76 -8.82
C TYR A 457 -4.32 22.24 -9.01
N GLY A 458 -5.20 22.79 -8.16
CA GLY A 458 -5.79 24.11 -8.31
C GLY A 458 -7.03 24.12 -9.19
N ASN A 459 -7.80 25.21 -9.07
CA ASN A 459 -9.09 25.31 -9.75
C ASN A 459 -8.96 25.20 -11.28
N ASP A 460 -7.89 25.77 -11.85
CA ASP A 460 -7.64 25.73 -13.30
C ASP A 460 -7.35 24.33 -13.83
N TRP A 461 -6.73 23.47 -13.03
CA TRP A 461 -6.33 22.11 -13.37
C TRP A 461 -7.25 21.04 -12.76
N GLY A 462 -7.94 21.34 -11.66
CA GLY A 462 -8.84 20.41 -10.97
C GLY A 462 -9.98 19.93 -11.87
N GLY A 463 -10.51 20.81 -12.73
CA GLY A 463 -11.52 20.46 -13.72
C GLY A 463 -11.01 19.65 -14.92
N ARG A 464 -9.69 19.53 -15.10
CA ARG A 464 -9.05 18.76 -16.19
C ARG A 464 -8.66 17.33 -15.78
N VAL A 465 -9.13 16.87 -14.63
CA VAL A 465 -8.91 15.51 -14.17
C VAL A 465 -9.85 14.57 -14.91
N PHE A 466 -9.33 13.42 -15.32
CA PHE A 466 -10.14 12.39 -15.96
C PHE A 466 -11.10 11.78 -14.92
N THR A 467 -12.39 12.15 -15.00
CA THR A 467 -13.47 11.52 -14.25
C THR A 467 -14.55 11.06 -15.23
N LYS A 468 -15.00 9.80 -15.11
CA LYS A 468 -16.25 9.37 -15.75
C LYS A 468 -17.41 10.14 -15.11
N ARG A 469 -18.38 10.58 -15.91
CA ARG A 469 -19.65 11.06 -15.35
C ARG A 469 -20.26 9.94 -14.50
N PRO A 470 -20.73 10.21 -13.27
CA PRO A 470 -21.57 9.27 -12.56
C PRO A 470 -22.79 8.98 -13.44
N SER A 471 -23.15 7.71 -13.57
CA SER A 471 -24.49 7.38 -14.07
C SER A 471 -25.48 7.98 -13.09
N THR A 472 -26.44 8.75 -13.56
CA THR A 472 -27.43 9.50 -12.79
C THR A 472 -28.32 8.64 -11.87
N ASP A 473 -28.05 7.37 -11.79
CA ASP A 473 -29.01 6.37 -11.27
C ASP A 473 -28.79 5.92 -9.81
N THR A 474 -27.84 6.45 -9.06
CA THR A 474 -27.49 5.86 -7.75
C THR A 474 -27.30 6.81 -6.55
N VAL A 475 -27.54 8.10 -6.66
CA VAL A 475 -27.33 9.03 -5.53
C VAL A 475 -28.49 10.02 -5.43
N ASN A 476 -28.98 10.22 -4.20
CA ASN A 476 -30.00 11.23 -3.89
C ASN A 476 -29.41 12.63 -4.15
N THR A 477 -29.91 13.33 -5.18
CA THR A 477 -29.08 14.20 -6.03
C THR A 477 -29.05 15.69 -5.66
N GLU A 478 -29.90 16.18 -4.77
CA GLU A 478 -30.02 17.63 -4.55
C GLU A 478 -28.76 18.32 -3.98
N HIS A 479 -27.96 17.63 -3.19
CA HIS A 479 -26.71 18.18 -2.66
C HIS A 479 -25.53 18.01 -3.63
N PHE A 480 -25.58 16.97 -4.47
CA PHE A 480 -24.54 16.67 -5.46
C PHE A 480 -24.69 17.46 -6.76
N GLU A 481 -25.88 17.87 -7.14
CA GLU A 481 -26.10 18.72 -8.31
C GLU A 481 -25.36 20.05 -8.18
N LYS A 482 -25.34 20.67 -7.01
CA LYS A 482 -24.54 21.88 -6.74
C LYS A 482 -23.04 21.69 -6.86
N LEU A 483 -22.52 20.48 -6.60
CA LEU A 483 -21.10 20.15 -6.77
C LEU A 483 -20.75 19.71 -8.19
N SER A 484 -21.75 19.36 -9.01
CA SER A 484 -21.58 18.91 -10.39
C SER A 484 -21.89 19.97 -11.47
N GLU A 485 -22.52 21.07 -11.13
CA GLU A 485 -22.97 22.12 -12.07
C GLU A 485 -21.86 22.94 -12.76
N GLY A 486 -20.62 22.53 -12.72
CA GLY A 486 -19.51 23.28 -13.32
C GLY A 486 -18.88 22.72 -14.60
N THR A 487 -19.22 21.50 -15.07
CA THR A 487 -18.48 20.90 -16.20
C THR A 487 -19.36 20.07 -17.12
N ALA A 488 -20.10 20.75 -18.00
CA ALA A 488 -20.90 20.11 -19.06
C ALA A 488 -20.09 19.71 -20.31
N GLU A 489 -18.77 19.82 -20.31
CA GLU A 489 -17.93 19.42 -21.44
C GLU A 489 -17.11 18.19 -21.10
N SER A 490 -17.19 17.19 -21.96
CA SER A 490 -16.41 15.96 -21.92
C SER A 490 -14.92 16.26 -22.19
N HIS A 491 -14.25 16.91 -21.25
CA HIS A 491 -12.81 17.05 -21.34
C HIS A 491 -12.16 15.70 -20.99
N GLN A 492 -11.52 15.09 -21.96
CA GLN A 492 -10.53 14.05 -21.72
C GLN A 492 -9.40 14.70 -20.90
N GLY A 493 -9.46 14.52 -19.58
CA GLY A 493 -8.52 15.15 -18.68
C GLY A 493 -7.10 14.64 -18.91
N THR A 494 -6.14 15.55 -18.80
CA THR A 494 -4.70 15.24 -18.96
C THR A 494 -4.04 14.80 -17.65
N LEU A 495 -4.74 14.94 -16.53
CA LEU A 495 -4.23 14.60 -15.19
C LEU A 495 -4.96 13.38 -14.60
N PRO A 496 -4.26 12.50 -13.87
CA PRO A 496 -4.90 11.45 -13.08
C PRO A 496 -5.66 12.06 -11.90
N VAL A 497 -6.61 11.32 -11.32
CA VAL A 497 -7.25 11.74 -10.05
C VAL A 497 -6.20 12.00 -8.98
N ALA A 498 -6.39 13.10 -8.24
CA ALA A 498 -5.41 13.55 -7.27
C ALA A 498 -5.33 12.61 -6.06
N SER A 499 -4.13 12.46 -5.56
CA SER A 499 -3.84 11.77 -4.32
C SER A 499 -2.99 12.66 -3.42
N TYR A 500 -3.02 12.38 -2.12
CA TYR A 500 -2.23 13.13 -1.15
C TYR A 500 -1.49 12.22 -0.18
N ARG A 501 -0.51 12.79 0.48
CA ARG A 501 0.20 12.18 1.60
C ARG A 501 0.47 13.25 2.65
N LEU A 502 -0.08 13.07 3.83
CA LEU A 502 0.09 13.94 5.00
C LEU A 502 0.89 13.17 6.05
N ALA A 503 1.78 13.85 6.73
CA ALA A 503 2.54 13.26 7.84
C ALA A 503 3.12 14.35 8.74
N THR A 504 3.18 14.04 10.03
CA THR A 504 3.87 14.83 11.04
C THR A 504 4.42 13.90 12.12
N ASP A 505 5.53 14.26 12.72
CA ASP A 505 6.10 13.65 13.92
C ASP A 505 5.84 14.50 15.17
N LYS A 506 5.00 15.53 15.05
CA LYS A 506 4.72 16.57 16.06
C LYS A 506 3.24 16.64 16.44
N ALA A 507 2.53 15.53 16.37
CA ALA A 507 1.15 15.44 16.83
C ALA A 507 1.15 15.40 18.37
N PHE A 508 0.90 16.55 19.01
CA PHE A 508 0.96 16.68 20.47
C PHE A 508 -0.29 16.06 21.11
N ASP A 509 -0.09 15.15 22.08
CA ASP A 509 -1.17 14.42 22.75
C ASP A 509 -1.58 15.00 24.12
N GLY A 510 -0.93 16.07 24.54
CA GLY A 510 -1.05 16.68 25.85
C GLY A 510 0.20 16.49 26.73
N GLU A 511 1.02 15.48 26.43
CA GLU A 511 2.24 15.15 27.18
C GLU A 511 3.46 15.04 26.27
N GLN A 512 3.31 14.39 25.11
CA GLN A 512 4.40 14.11 24.17
C GLN A 512 3.98 14.31 22.72
N ASN A 513 4.94 14.29 21.82
CA ASN A 513 4.69 14.28 20.39
C ASN A 513 4.59 12.84 19.88
N ARG A 514 3.57 12.59 19.04
CA ARG A 514 3.37 11.31 18.34
C ARG A 514 3.53 11.49 16.84
N GLY A 515 3.81 10.41 16.14
CA GLY A 515 3.68 10.36 14.68
C GLY A 515 2.20 10.30 14.29
N ALA A 516 1.77 11.16 13.37
CA ALA A 516 0.45 11.06 12.75
C ALA A 516 0.59 11.17 11.22
N TYR A 517 -0.17 10.36 10.48
CA TYR A 517 -0.02 10.36 9.02
C TYR A 517 -1.26 9.82 8.30
N SER A 518 -1.38 10.20 7.03
CA SER A 518 -2.31 9.57 6.11
C SER A 518 -1.74 8.24 5.59
N PHE A 519 -2.54 7.19 5.59
CA PHE A 519 -2.13 5.87 5.15
C PHE A 519 -3.09 5.32 4.11
N CYS A 520 -2.57 4.58 3.13
CA CYS A 520 -3.35 3.90 2.10
C CYS A 520 -4.44 4.76 1.47
N MET A 521 -4.11 6.03 1.09
CA MET A 521 -5.05 6.93 0.42
C MET A 521 -5.53 6.31 -0.90
N CYS A 522 -6.84 6.20 -1.09
CA CYS A 522 -7.52 5.61 -2.24
C CYS A 522 -8.27 6.70 -3.02
N PRO A 523 -7.65 7.30 -4.05
CA PRO A 523 -8.31 8.28 -4.87
C PRO A 523 -9.37 7.61 -5.75
N GLY A 524 -10.50 8.28 -5.98
CA GLY A 524 -11.62 7.71 -6.72
C GLY A 524 -12.03 6.34 -6.21
N GLY A 525 -12.03 6.17 -4.88
CA GLY A 525 -12.24 4.89 -4.21
C GLY A 525 -13.50 4.85 -3.36
N GLN A 526 -13.62 3.82 -2.55
CA GLN A 526 -14.71 3.62 -1.60
C GLN A 526 -14.18 2.98 -0.32
N ILE A 527 -14.93 3.19 0.79
CA ILE A 527 -14.66 2.55 2.07
C ILE A 527 -15.35 1.18 2.09
N VAL A 528 -14.66 0.19 2.64
CA VAL A 528 -15.13 -1.19 2.73
C VAL A 528 -14.91 -1.76 4.13
N PRO A 529 -15.77 -2.68 4.61
CA PRO A 529 -15.53 -3.40 5.85
C PRO A 529 -14.36 -4.37 5.67
N SER A 530 -13.45 -4.41 6.62
CA SER A 530 -12.30 -5.34 6.65
C SER A 530 -12.29 -6.23 7.88
N SER A 531 -13.39 -6.28 8.60
CA SER A 531 -13.61 -7.18 9.75
C SER A 531 -13.44 -8.64 9.36
N THR A 532 -12.86 -9.42 10.27
CA THR A 532 -12.61 -10.85 10.10
C THR A 532 -13.40 -11.69 11.11
N GLU A 533 -13.94 -11.06 12.13
CA GLU A 533 -14.66 -11.69 13.23
C GLU A 533 -16.02 -10.99 13.44
N GLU A 534 -17.03 -11.74 13.89
CA GLU A 534 -18.31 -11.20 14.30
C GLU A 534 -18.15 -10.35 15.56
N GLY A 535 -18.95 -9.29 15.67
CA GLY A 535 -18.88 -8.38 16.83
C GLY A 535 -17.72 -7.39 16.79
N GLU A 536 -16.92 -7.36 15.72
CA GLU A 536 -15.84 -6.41 15.50
C GLU A 536 -16.09 -5.59 14.23
N LEU A 537 -15.81 -4.30 14.26
CA LEU A 537 -15.87 -3.43 13.09
C LEU A 537 -14.51 -2.80 12.81
N CYS A 538 -13.93 -3.18 11.69
CA CYS A 538 -12.77 -2.55 11.13
C CYS A 538 -13.03 -2.23 9.67
N ILE A 539 -12.52 -1.10 9.19
CA ILE A 539 -12.72 -0.64 7.81
C ILE A 539 -11.39 -0.41 7.10
N ASN A 540 -11.44 -0.42 5.78
CA ASN A 540 -10.32 -0.07 4.92
C ASN A 540 -10.85 0.62 3.65
N GLY A 541 -9.99 0.99 2.72
CA GLY A 541 -10.36 1.56 1.43
C GLY A 541 -9.90 0.71 0.27
N MET A 542 -10.67 0.78 -0.80
CA MET A 542 -10.32 0.17 -2.08
C MET A 542 -10.58 1.12 -3.24
N SER A 543 -9.98 0.88 -4.38
CA SER A 543 -10.39 1.49 -5.64
C SER A 543 -10.18 0.53 -6.81
N PHE A 544 -10.99 0.72 -7.85
CA PHE A 544 -10.78 0.06 -9.14
C PHE A 544 -9.65 0.71 -9.92
N SER A 545 -9.17 0.05 -10.95
CA SER A 545 -8.08 0.55 -11.79
C SER A 545 -8.36 1.93 -12.42
N ASN A 546 -9.64 2.25 -12.64
CA ASN A 546 -10.08 3.54 -13.20
C ASN A 546 -10.08 4.67 -12.17
N ARG A 547 -10.24 4.37 -10.86
CA ARG A 547 -10.36 5.38 -9.79
C ARG A 547 -11.44 6.42 -10.10
N ASP A 548 -12.62 5.96 -10.50
CA ASP A 548 -13.72 6.79 -11.03
C ASP A 548 -14.89 6.99 -10.05
N SER A 549 -14.71 6.68 -8.77
CA SER A 549 -15.65 7.02 -7.71
C SER A 549 -15.62 8.53 -7.40
N LEU A 550 -16.73 9.03 -6.88
CA LEU A 550 -16.87 10.43 -6.43
C LEU A 550 -16.02 10.76 -5.20
N TRP A 551 -15.44 9.76 -4.55
CA TRP A 551 -14.84 9.87 -3.24
C TRP A 551 -13.33 9.65 -3.28
N ALA A 552 -12.64 10.38 -2.41
CA ALA A 552 -11.26 10.17 -2.04
C ALA A 552 -11.21 9.78 -0.58
N ASN A 553 -10.60 8.66 -0.23
CA ASN A 553 -10.50 8.26 1.17
C ASN A 553 -9.09 7.85 1.58
N SER A 554 -8.77 7.99 2.87
CA SER A 554 -7.47 7.65 3.45
C SER A 554 -7.63 7.32 4.93
N ALA A 555 -6.82 6.43 5.46
CA ALA A 555 -6.65 6.38 6.90
C ALA A 555 -5.96 7.66 7.41
N LEU A 556 -6.39 8.15 8.56
CA LEU A 556 -5.66 9.11 9.39
C LEU A 556 -5.34 8.40 10.70
N VAL A 557 -4.06 8.15 10.95
CA VAL A 557 -3.62 7.30 12.05
C VAL A 557 -2.55 7.96 12.90
N VAL A 558 -2.54 7.59 14.19
CA VAL A 558 -1.56 8.00 15.19
C VAL A 558 -0.75 6.79 15.63
N THR A 559 0.53 6.98 15.83
CA THR A 559 1.44 5.93 16.30
C THR A 559 1.22 5.59 17.77
N VAL A 560 1.27 4.30 18.05
CA VAL A 560 1.27 3.71 19.41
C VAL A 560 2.56 2.92 19.55
N SER A 561 3.38 3.28 20.53
CA SER A 561 4.60 2.52 20.84
C SER A 561 4.25 1.27 21.65
N GLN A 562 5.16 0.30 21.66
CA GLN A 562 4.98 -0.91 22.45
C GLN A 562 4.91 -0.66 23.96
N ASP A 563 5.56 0.41 24.43
CA ASP A 563 5.62 0.78 25.84
C ASP A 563 4.64 1.90 26.20
N ASP A 564 3.68 2.20 25.32
CA ASP A 564 2.73 3.28 25.50
C ASP A 564 1.82 3.02 26.73
N PRO A 565 1.64 4.00 27.63
CA PRO A 565 0.76 3.86 28.80
C PRO A 565 -0.70 3.50 28.46
N ILE A 566 -1.16 3.83 27.26
CA ILE A 566 -2.51 3.44 26.83
C ILE A 566 -2.69 1.92 26.73
N LEU A 567 -1.60 1.16 26.66
CA LEU A 567 -1.59 -0.31 26.64
C LEU A 567 -1.56 -0.94 28.04
N ASP A 568 -1.43 -0.16 29.13
CA ASP A 568 -1.30 -0.71 30.49
C ASP A 568 -2.46 -1.62 30.89
N LYS A 569 -3.69 -1.27 30.48
CA LYS A 569 -4.88 -2.09 30.68
C LYS A 569 -4.76 -3.50 30.06
N TYR A 570 -3.93 -3.66 29.04
CA TYR A 570 -3.79 -4.90 28.26
C TYR A 570 -2.49 -5.66 28.57
N ARG A 571 -1.64 -5.15 29.48
CA ARG A 571 -0.33 -5.77 29.77
C ARG A 571 -0.41 -7.18 30.30
N SER A 572 -1.54 -7.60 30.87
CA SER A 572 -1.76 -9.00 31.28
C SER A 572 -1.71 -10.00 30.10
N HIS A 573 -1.88 -9.52 28.87
CA HIS A 573 -1.76 -10.34 27.65
C HIS A 573 -0.33 -10.44 27.13
N GLY A 574 0.67 -9.91 27.82
CA GLY A 574 2.07 -9.97 27.44
C GLY A 574 2.34 -9.33 26.08
N CYS A 575 3.00 -10.05 25.16
CA CYS A 575 3.30 -9.56 23.82
C CYS A 575 2.04 -9.25 22.98
N LEU A 576 0.89 -9.85 23.30
CA LEU A 576 -0.39 -9.67 22.59
C LEU A 576 -1.14 -8.40 23.01
N ALA A 577 -0.62 -7.59 23.94
CA ALA A 577 -1.29 -6.40 24.48
C ALA A 577 -1.79 -5.43 23.38
N GLY A 578 -0.97 -5.17 22.36
CA GLY A 578 -1.35 -4.30 21.23
C GLY A 578 -2.48 -4.89 20.36
N LEU A 579 -2.54 -6.20 20.23
CA LEU A 579 -3.59 -6.91 19.52
C LEU A 579 -4.92 -6.82 20.27
N GLU A 580 -4.92 -7.02 21.59
CA GLU A 580 -6.11 -6.89 22.42
C GLU A 580 -6.63 -5.45 22.47
N PHE A 581 -5.74 -4.47 22.48
CA PHE A 581 -6.14 -3.07 22.30
C PHE A 581 -6.88 -2.84 20.98
N GLN A 582 -6.39 -3.37 19.86
CA GLN A 582 -7.07 -3.25 18.57
C GLN A 582 -8.47 -3.89 18.61
N ARG A 583 -8.60 -5.10 19.20
CA ARG A 583 -9.89 -5.79 19.35
C ARG A 583 -10.89 -4.98 20.18
N ASP A 584 -10.45 -4.42 21.30
CA ASP A 584 -11.32 -3.60 22.17
C ASP A 584 -11.88 -2.38 21.41
N ILE A 585 -11.05 -1.72 20.62
CA ILE A 585 -11.47 -0.58 19.80
C ILE A 585 -12.41 -1.01 18.65
N GLU A 586 -12.16 -2.13 18.00
CA GLU A 586 -13.03 -2.68 16.94
C GLU A 586 -14.40 -3.08 17.46
N ARG A 587 -14.50 -3.64 18.70
CA ARG A 587 -15.76 -3.96 19.39
C ARG A 587 -16.53 -2.69 19.75
N LYS A 588 -15.87 -1.67 20.29
CA LYS A 588 -16.51 -0.38 20.54
C LYS A 588 -17.06 0.27 19.27
N ALA A 589 -16.32 0.17 18.16
CA ALA A 589 -16.80 0.67 16.87
C ALA A 589 -18.04 -0.10 16.39
N TYR A 590 -18.08 -1.42 16.59
CA TYR A 590 -19.24 -2.25 16.27
C TYR A 590 -20.47 -1.88 17.10
N GLU A 591 -20.29 -1.67 18.40
CA GLU A 591 -21.34 -1.24 19.33
C GLU A 591 -21.90 0.14 18.93
N LEU A 592 -21.03 1.12 18.67
CA LEU A 592 -21.42 2.46 18.23
C LEU A 592 -22.10 2.46 16.86
N GLY A 593 -21.78 1.50 15.99
CA GLY A 593 -22.43 1.26 14.72
C GLY A 593 -23.82 0.57 14.83
N GLY A 594 -24.26 0.24 16.05
CA GLY A 594 -25.55 -0.42 16.29
C GLY A 594 -25.51 -1.94 16.10
N MET A 595 -24.35 -2.56 16.26
CA MET A 595 -24.11 -4.02 16.24
C MET A 595 -24.57 -4.72 14.94
N ASN A 596 -24.42 -4.08 13.81
CA ASN A 596 -24.92 -4.60 12.53
C ASN A 596 -24.06 -4.22 11.32
N MET A 597 -22.77 -3.97 11.49
CA MET A 597 -21.83 -3.55 10.45
C MET A 597 -22.10 -2.15 9.87
N THR A 598 -23.05 -1.37 10.39
CA THR A 598 -23.17 0.05 10.08
C THR A 598 -21.96 0.79 10.65
N VAL A 599 -21.36 1.67 9.88
CA VAL A 599 -20.14 2.37 10.34
C VAL A 599 -20.50 3.60 11.19
N PRO A 600 -19.92 3.75 12.39
CA PRO A 600 -20.02 5.00 13.14
C PRO A 600 -19.18 6.08 12.45
N VAL A 601 -19.77 7.27 12.29
CA VAL A 601 -19.13 8.39 11.57
C VAL A 601 -19.28 9.70 12.32
N GLN A 602 -18.38 10.64 12.01
CA GLN A 602 -18.41 11.99 12.55
C GLN A 602 -17.80 12.96 11.52
N ARG A 603 -18.41 14.15 11.35
CA ARG A 603 -17.78 15.19 10.51
C ARG A 603 -16.42 15.56 11.08
N LEU A 604 -15.47 15.86 10.20
CA LEU A 604 -14.12 16.19 10.61
C LEU A 604 -14.07 17.45 11.50
N THR A 605 -14.89 18.45 11.19
CA THR A 605 -15.05 19.68 11.98
C THR A 605 -15.60 19.41 13.35
N ASP A 606 -16.62 18.56 13.47
CA ASP A 606 -17.24 18.22 14.75
C ASP A 606 -16.30 17.36 15.61
N TYR A 607 -15.54 16.44 14.95
CA TYR A 607 -14.53 15.63 15.64
C TYR A 607 -13.46 16.48 16.34
N VAL A 608 -12.90 17.49 15.65
CA VAL A 608 -11.87 18.34 16.24
C VAL A 608 -12.41 19.24 17.37
N ASN A 609 -13.70 19.55 17.31
CA ASN A 609 -14.39 20.30 18.36
C ASN A 609 -14.88 19.42 19.53
N GLY A 610 -14.87 18.08 19.39
CA GLY A 610 -15.40 17.16 20.39
C GLY A 610 -16.93 17.16 20.46
N GLU A 611 -17.63 17.40 19.34
CA GLU A 611 -19.09 17.50 19.24
C GLU A 611 -19.65 16.39 18.35
N VAL A 612 -20.79 15.82 18.72
CA VAL A 612 -21.48 14.82 17.89
C VAL A 612 -22.14 15.51 16.71
N SER A 613 -21.95 14.96 15.51
CA SER A 613 -22.51 15.52 14.28
C SER A 613 -24.04 15.46 14.27
N SER A 614 -24.70 16.58 14.07
CA SER A 614 -26.15 16.66 13.96
C SER A 614 -26.71 16.11 12.64
N SER A 615 -25.87 16.10 11.61
CA SER A 615 -26.14 15.55 10.28
C SER A 615 -24.85 15.02 9.66
N ILE A 616 -24.95 14.08 8.73
CA ILE A 616 -23.80 13.49 8.05
C ILE A 616 -23.96 13.65 6.54
N PRO A 617 -22.85 13.95 5.81
CA PRO A 617 -22.87 13.93 4.34
C PRO A 617 -23.01 12.48 3.83
N ALA A 618 -23.25 12.32 2.53
CA ALA A 618 -23.24 11.01 1.89
C ALA A 618 -21.84 10.37 1.99
N SER A 619 -21.82 9.05 2.04
CA SER A 619 -20.59 8.24 2.13
C SER A 619 -20.57 7.12 1.11
N SER A 620 -19.36 6.69 0.71
CA SER A 620 -19.15 5.52 -0.14
C SER A 620 -19.37 4.19 0.57
N TYR A 621 -19.45 4.18 1.90
CA TYR A 621 -19.65 2.95 2.68
C TYR A 621 -21.07 2.39 2.52
N ARG A 622 -21.17 1.18 1.97
CA ARG A 622 -22.46 0.63 1.49
C ARG A 622 -23.35 0.03 2.58
N LEU A 623 -22.79 -0.34 3.72
CA LEU A 623 -23.56 -0.97 4.80
C LEU A 623 -24.26 0.07 5.70
N GLY A 624 -24.23 1.34 5.32
CA GLY A 624 -24.85 2.44 6.07
C GLY A 624 -23.90 3.09 7.06
N ALA A 625 -24.19 4.35 7.38
CA ALA A 625 -23.44 5.17 8.32
C ALA A 625 -24.37 5.77 9.36
N ILE A 626 -23.89 5.90 10.59
CA ILE A 626 -24.61 6.51 11.71
C ILE A 626 -23.70 7.51 12.42
N SER A 627 -24.25 8.69 12.74
CA SER A 627 -23.54 9.68 13.54
C SER A 627 -23.25 9.14 14.94
N ALA A 628 -22.00 9.21 15.36
CA ALA A 628 -21.54 8.71 16.66
C ALA A 628 -20.34 9.53 17.18
N PRO A 629 -20.10 9.54 18.49
CA PRO A 629 -18.99 10.29 19.10
C PRO A 629 -17.63 9.60 18.88
N LEU A 630 -17.09 9.66 17.66
CA LEU A 630 -15.78 9.07 17.37
C LEU A 630 -14.64 9.66 18.19
N HIS A 631 -14.76 10.89 18.65
CA HIS A 631 -13.80 11.56 19.53
C HIS A 631 -13.67 10.89 20.92
N GLU A 632 -14.61 9.98 21.29
CA GLU A 632 -14.58 9.22 22.53
C GLU A 632 -14.10 7.77 22.38
N ILE A 633 -13.96 7.26 21.13
CA ILE A 633 -13.68 5.84 20.89
C ILE A 633 -12.27 5.44 21.30
N TYR A 634 -11.29 6.33 21.08
CA TYR A 634 -9.91 6.15 21.48
C TYR A 634 -9.61 6.79 22.83
N PRO A 635 -8.59 6.30 23.55
CA PRO A 635 -8.05 7.00 24.72
C PRO A 635 -7.70 8.46 24.40
N LYS A 636 -7.93 9.34 25.36
CA LYS A 636 -7.78 10.80 25.19
C LYS A 636 -6.43 11.24 24.57
N PRO A 637 -5.27 10.63 24.92
CA PRO A 637 -4.01 11.00 24.27
C PRO A 637 -4.04 10.78 22.74
N LEU A 638 -4.65 9.72 22.23
CA LEU A 638 -4.75 9.47 20.78
C LEU A 638 -5.72 10.45 20.10
N TYR A 639 -6.86 10.76 20.74
CA TYR A 639 -7.76 11.80 20.27
C TYR A 639 -7.06 13.16 20.17
N ASN A 640 -6.37 13.58 21.26
CA ASN A 640 -5.67 14.84 21.29
C ASN A 640 -4.61 14.92 20.17
N ALA A 641 -3.79 13.88 20.03
CA ALA A 641 -2.76 13.84 19.00
C ALA A 641 -3.34 13.93 17.57
N LEU A 642 -4.42 13.20 17.30
CA LEU A 642 -5.04 13.21 15.97
C LEU A 642 -5.72 14.55 15.68
N SER A 643 -6.48 15.10 16.64
CA SER A 643 -7.11 16.41 16.51
C SER A 643 -6.06 17.51 16.29
N TYR A 644 -4.97 17.50 17.07
CA TYR A 644 -3.85 18.43 16.90
C TYR A 644 -3.16 18.28 15.55
N ALA A 645 -2.95 17.04 15.08
CA ALA A 645 -2.36 16.79 13.77
C ALA A 645 -3.25 17.33 12.65
N ILE A 646 -4.57 17.19 12.74
CA ILE A 646 -5.53 17.68 11.74
C ILE A 646 -5.48 19.20 11.69
N THR A 647 -5.61 19.88 12.82
CA THR A 647 -5.72 21.36 12.90
C THR A 647 -4.39 22.04 12.64
N GLU A 648 -3.31 21.57 13.25
CA GLU A 648 -2.03 22.26 13.25
C GLU A 648 -1.08 21.84 12.13
N HIS A 649 -1.28 20.67 11.54
CA HIS A 649 -0.36 20.13 10.55
C HIS A 649 -1.02 19.80 9.21
N PHE A 650 -2.10 19.03 9.20
CA PHE A 650 -2.68 18.54 7.94
C PHE A 650 -3.38 19.64 7.16
N GLU A 651 -4.15 20.50 7.85
CA GLU A 651 -4.74 21.70 7.23
C GLU A 651 -3.67 22.66 6.69
N LYS A 652 -2.53 22.83 7.38
CA LYS A 652 -1.42 23.65 6.89
C LYS A 652 -0.65 23.02 5.70
N GLN A 653 -0.55 21.69 5.66
CA GLN A 653 0.06 20.97 4.54
C GLN A 653 -0.85 20.96 3.31
N MET A 654 -2.15 20.97 3.53
CA MET A 654 -3.20 20.85 2.51
C MET A 654 -4.39 21.74 2.87
N PRO A 655 -4.28 23.07 2.66
CA PRO A 655 -5.35 24.02 3.00
C PRO A 655 -6.67 23.67 2.32
N GLY A 656 -7.75 23.62 3.12
CA GLY A 656 -9.07 23.14 2.70
C GLY A 656 -9.32 21.65 2.96
N PHE A 657 -8.42 21.01 3.71
CA PHE A 657 -8.62 19.61 4.16
C PHE A 657 -9.67 19.51 5.27
N LEU A 658 -9.66 20.45 6.21
CA LEU A 658 -10.59 20.53 7.34
C LEU A 658 -11.88 21.26 6.94
N ILE A 659 -12.87 20.50 6.46
CA ILE A 659 -14.16 21.02 6.02
C ILE A 659 -15.33 20.19 6.57
N GLU A 660 -16.54 20.74 6.49
CA GLU A 660 -17.79 20.08 6.95
C GLU A 660 -18.16 18.84 6.11
N ASP A 661 -17.80 18.81 4.83
CA ASP A 661 -18.06 17.70 3.92
C ASP A 661 -17.06 16.53 4.10
N ALA A 662 -16.03 16.70 4.92
CA ALA A 662 -15.10 15.65 5.28
C ALA A 662 -15.70 14.79 6.40
N LEU A 663 -15.74 13.47 6.20
CA LEU A 663 -16.36 12.51 7.12
C LEU A 663 -15.37 11.48 7.62
N LEU A 664 -15.19 11.39 8.93
CA LEU A 664 -14.46 10.31 9.59
C LEU A 664 -15.33 9.09 9.75
N HIS A 665 -14.76 7.91 9.52
CA HIS A 665 -15.40 6.61 9.68
C HIS A 665 -14.57 5.78 10.68
N GLY A 666 -15.23 5.14 11.63
CA GLY A 666 -14.59 4.34 12.67
C GLY A 666 -14.68 2.84 12.39
N VAL A 667 -13.62 2.12 12.55
CA VAL A 667 -12.22 2.43 12.86
C VAL A 667 -11.27 1.77 11.87
N GLU A 668 -10.06 2.33 11.71
CA GLU A 668 -8.97 1.64 11.00
C GLU A 668 -7.84 1.35 11.99
N THR A 669 -7.79 0.11 12.49
CA THR A 669 -6.86 -0.36 13.50
C THR A 669 -5.76 -1.25 12.93
N ARG A 670 -5.96 -1.78 11.72
CA ARG A 670 -5.11 -2.79 11.08
C ARG A 670 -4.17 -2.20 10.03
N THR A 671 -3.57 -1.04 10.33
CA THR A 671 -2.59 -0.37 9.44
C THR A 671 -1.26 -1.13 9.37
N SER A 672 -0.89 -1.78 10.48
CA SER A 672 0.32 -2.60 10.59
C SER A 672 0.17 -3.62 11.72
N SER A 673 0.95 -4.70 11.67
CA SER A 673 1.00 -5.68 12.76
C SER A 673 1.47 -5.04 14.06
N PRO A 674 0.79 -5.27 15.20
CA PRO A 674 1.26 -4.87 16.53
C PRO A 674 2.32 -5.81 17.11
N LEU A 675 2.67 -6.84 16.35
CA LEU A 675 3.60 -7.91 16.72
C LEU A 675 4.63 -8.13 15.63
N ARG A 676 5.76 -8.72 16.01
CA ARG A 676 6.76 -9.26 15.11
C ARG A 676 7.18 -10.64 15.57
N LEU A 677 7.29 -11.58 14.64
CA LEU A 677 7.95 -12.85 14.90
C LEU A 677 9.47 -12.63 14.89
N VAL A 678 10.14 -13.07 15.95
CA VAL A 678 11.61 -12.98 16.00
C VAL A 678 12.20 -13.88 14.92
N ARG A 679 13.07 -13.32 14.06
CA ARG A 679 13.64 -13.99 12.90
C ARG A 679 15.14 -13.77 12.85
N ASN A 680 15.91 -14.83 12.68
CA ASN A 680 17.35 -14.73 12.46
C ASN A 680 17.62 -13.95 11.15
N ARG A 681 18.51 -12.98 11.19
CA ARG A 681 18.78 -12.11 10.04
C ARG A 681 19.51 -12.80 8.89
N THR A 682 20.22 -13.89 9.16
CA THR A 682 21.01 -14.65 8.17
C THR A 682 20.22 -15.83 7.62
N THR A 683 19.70 -16.69 8.49
CA THR A 683 18.99 -17.91 8.10
C THR A 683 17.53 -17.66 7.76
N LEU A 684 16.95 -16.52 8.20
CA LEU A 684 15.55 -16.14 8.11
C LEU A 684 14.58 -17.08 8.84
N GLN A 685 15.10 -18.00 9.65
CA GLN A 685 14.29 -18.89 10.47
C GLN A 685 13.78 -18.16 11.72
N ALA A 686 12.68 -18.63 12.27
CA ALA A 686 12.12 -18.13 13.54
C ALA A 686 13.10 -18.39 14.69
N GLY A 687 13.14 -17.48 15.66
CA GLY A 687 13.92 -17.67 16.88
C GLY A 687 13.48 -18.93 17.61
N GLY A 688 14.43 -19.83 17.88
CA GLY A 688 14.19 -21.06 18.62
C GLY A 688 13.43 -22.18 17.89
N VAL A 689 13.09 -22.00 16.60
CA VAL A 689 12.40 -23.04 15.81
C VAL A 689 13.04 -23.19 14.43
N ASP A 690 13.74 -24.30 14.24
CA ASP A 690 14.36 -24.63 12.97
C ASP A 690 13.33 -24.94 11.88
N ASN A 691 13.64 -24.55 10.63
CA ASN A 691 12.83 -24.73 9.43
C ASN A 691 11.48 -23.98 9.43
N LEU A 692 11.21 -23.12 10.40
CA LEU A 692 10.08 -22.21 10.41
C LEU A 692 10.52 -20.84 9.87
N TYR A 693 9.90 -20.38 8.78
CA TYR A 693 10.28 -19.13 8.07
C TYR A 693 9.15 -18.09 8.10
N PRO A 694 9.17 -17.16 9.07
CA PRO A 694 8.21 -16.06 9.07
C PRO A 694 8.49 -15.07 7.93
N THR A 695 7.45 -14.65 7.19
CA THR A 695 7.59 -13.70 6.08
C THR A 695 6.41 -12.75 5.96
N GLY A 696 6.65 -11.62 5.31
CA GLY A 696 5.64 -10.65 4.93
C GLY A 696 5.15 -9.77 6.08
N GLU A 697 3.94 -9.25 5.91
CA GLU A 697 3.36 -8.24 6.81
C GLU A 697 2.94 -8.84 8.16
N GLY A 698 2.41 -10.06 8.17
CA GLY A 698 2.05 -10.76 9.41
C GLY A 698 3.25 -11.06 10.28
N ALA A 699 4.37 -11.41 9.70
CA ALA A 699 5.62 -11.60 10.43
C ALA A 699 6.27 -10.27 10.90
N GLY A 700 5.74 -9.10 10.48
CA GLY A 700 6.22 -7.79 10.89
C GLY A 700 7.34 -7.20 10.03
N PHE A 701 7.64 -7.82 8.86
CA PHE A 701 8.78 -7.44 8.00
C PHE A 701 8.39 -6.69 6.72
N ALA A 702 7.11 -6.56 6.43
CA ALA A 702 6.61 -5.86 5.25
C ALA A 702 5.41 -4.97 5.61
N GLY A 703 4.99 -4.10 4.68
CA GLY A 703 3.83 -3.22 4.83
C GLY A 703 3.25 -2.85 3.48
N GLY A 704 2.91 -3.84 2.66
CA GLY A 704 2.28 -3.68 1.34
C GLY A 704 2.70 -4.74 0.33
N ILE A 705 2.00 -4.78 -0.83
CA ILE A 705 2.10 -5.85 -1.83
C ILE A 705 3.55 -6.13 -2.26
N VAL A 706 4.25 -5.09 -2.72
CA VAL A 706 5.62 -5.28 -3.26
C VAL A 706 6.62 -5.68 -2.18
N SER A 707 6.56 -5.05 -0.99
CA SER A 707 7.49 -5.39 0.09
C SER A 707 7.25 -6.80 0.62
N ALA A 708 5.98 -7.23 0.69
CA ALA A 708 5.64 -8.61 1.08
C ALA A 708 6.12 -9.63 0.05
N ALA A 709 5.92 -9.35 -1.25
CA ALA A 709 6.41 -10.19 -2.34
C ALA A 709 7.95 -10.33 -2.30
N VAL A 710 8.67 -9.20 -2.11
CA VAL A 710 10.15 -9.21 -1.98
C VAL A 710 10.60 -10.03 -0.77
N ASP A 711 9.94 -9.87 0.39
CA ASP A 711 10.31 -10.66 1.58
C ASP A 711 10.06 -12.16 1.36
N GLY A 712 8.97 -12.54 0.68
CA GLY A 712 8.69 -13.92 0.26
C GLY A 712 9.77 -14.49 -0.66
N LEU A 713 10.27 -13.71 -1.64
CA LEU A 713 11.38 -14.09 -2.52
C LEU A 713 12.68 -14.29 -1.75
N VAL A 714 12.97 -13.41 -0.78
CA VAL A 714 14.17 -13.53 0.06
C VAL A 714 14.13 -14.81 0.89
N VAL A 715 12.96 -15.16 1.46
CA VAL A 715 12.76 -16.42 2.18
C VAL A 715 12.90 -17.63 1.25
N ALA A 716 12.31 -17.58 0.04
CA ALA A 716 12.46 -18.66 -0.94
C ALA A 716 13.93 -18.91 -1.29
N ASN A 717 14.71 -17.84 -1.47
CA ASN A 717 16.15 -17.97 -1.77
C ASN A 717 16.95 -18.57 -0.59
N ALA A 718 16.60 -18.24 0.66
CA ALA A 718 17.22 -18.87 1.82
C ALA A 718 16.91 -20.37 1.90
N ILE A 719 15.66 -20.76 1.62
CA ILE A 719 15.23 -22.16 1.57
C ILE A 719 15.99 -22.91 0.45
N LYS A 720 16.03 -22.36 -0.76
CA LYS A 720 16.77 -22.94 -1.90
C LYS A 720 18.24 -23.14 -1.55
N ALA A 721 18.89 -22.13 -0.97
CA ALA A 721 20.30 -22.25 -0.56
C ALA A 721 20.53 -23.36 0.45
N LYS A 722 19.64 -23.51 1.44
CA LYS A 722 19.73 -24.58 2.46
C LYS A 722 19.67 -25.97 1.85
N PHE A 723 18.74 -26.21 0.93
CA PHE A 723 18.55 -27.54 0.33
C PHE A 723 19.50 -27.85 -0.85
N LEU A 724 20.15 -26.83 -1.44
CA LEU A 724 21.18 -27.03 -2.46
C LEU A 724 22.52 -27.46 -1.85
N THR A 725 22.88 -26.94 -0.67
CA THR A 725 24.21 -27.19 -0.06
C THR A 725 24.30 -28.52 0.66
N GLY A 726 23.19 -29.22 0.89
CA GLY A 726 23.16 -30.53 1.54
C GLY A 726 23.64 -30.55 3.00
N ASP A 727 24.08 -29.43 3.54
CA ASP A 727 24.65 -29.32 4.87
C ASP A 727 23.61 -28.83 5.88
N GLY A 728 23.20 -29.70 6.75
CA GLY A 728 22.42 -29.38 7.94
C GLY A 728 23.12 -28.49 8.97
N ASP A 729 24.44 -28.29 8.86
CA ASP A 729 25.28 -27.58 9.84
C ASP A 729 26.43 -26.80 9.15
N GLY A 730 26.15 -26.04 8.09
CA GLY A 730 27.16 -25.28 7.34
C GLY A 730 27.49 -23.94 7.97
N ASP A 731 28.69 -23.81 8.51
CA ASP A 731 29.37 -22.57 8.87
C ASP A 731 29.15 -21.46 7.81
N GLY A 732 28.81 -20.25 8.25
CA GLY A 732 28.35 -19.08 7.49
C GLY A 732 29.22 -18.54 6.33
N ASN A 733 29.95 -19.39 5.61
CA ASN A 733 30.84 -18.97 4.51
C ASN A 733 30.19 -18.96 3.12
N ALA A 734 29.10 -19.71 2.87
CA ALA A 734 28.37 -19.68 1.60
C ALA A 734 27.59 -18.36 1.39
N PHE A 735 27.27 -17.64 2.46
CA PHE A 735 26.53 -16.37 2.43
C PHE A 735 27.38 -15.12 2.16
N LYS A 736 28.72 -15.24 2.04
CA LYS A 736 29.59 -14.07 1.79
C LYS A 736 29.43 -13.47 0.38
N SER A 737 28.77 -14.15 -0.55
CA SER A 737 28.48 -13.62 -1.90
C SER A 737 27.19 -12.81 -2.00
N SER A 738 26.30 -12.86 -0.99
CA SER A 738 25.01 -12.13 -0.97
C SER A 738 25.08 -10.75 -0.30
N LYS A 739 26.27 -10.18 -0.13
CA LYS A 739 26.50 -8.86 0.50
C LYS A 739 25.90 -7.65 -0.23
N SER A 740 24.98 -7.82 -1.20
CA SER A 740 24.40 -6.70 -1.94
C SER A 740 22.90 -6.47 -1.73
N ILE A 741 22.22 -7.19 -0.83
CA ILE A 741 20.87 -6.84 -0.43
C ILE A 741 20.93 -6.28 0.99
N GLY A 742 21.44 -5.06 1.11
CA GLY A 742 21.41 -4.29 2.34
C GLY A 742 19.98 -3.86 2.63
N PHE A 743 19.32 -4.52 3.56
CA PHE A 743 18.17 -4.00 4.25
C PHE A 743 18.65 -3.42 5.58
N ASP A 744 18.93 -2.12 5.61
CA ASP A 744 18.91 -1.34 6.85
C ASP A 744 17.44 -1.01 7.14
N TYR A 745 16.85 -1.69 8.11
CA TYR A 745 15.54 -1.39 8.69
C TYR A 745 15.67 -0.39 9.82
#